data_6f3aa27851bca4ba9f7f49ae00e12983
#
_entry.id   6f3aa27851bca4ba9f7f49ae00e12983
#
_cell.length_a   1.000
_cell.length_b   1.000
_cell.length_c   1.000
_cell.angle_alpha   90.00
_cell.angle_beta   90.00
_cell.angle_gamma   90.00
#
_symmetry.space_group_name_H-M   'P 1'
#
loop_
_entity.id
_entity.type
_entity.pdbx_description
1 polymer ?
#
loop_
_entity_poly.entity_id
_entity_poly.type
_entity_poly.pdbx_seq_one_letter_code
_entity_poly.pdbx_strand_id
1 'polypeptide(L)'
;MAACCAQQENDGARLMRYYPDGRDIVCLNGSGRYTRALYGTHTRFRLETSDRPLFATYDKTDNRNFRFTLILDGKPTRLDSTDFCEARYQGGRRSYLLRDKSWGKKASLRVTALASLSEEAAIWQFIPEGFSGKAELQVKMCRAAGTKFNRDGDLGMDPRENFDPAEDEAGLTVLNWEAGSESYCLYRHPEGVSCSGAEGRAAFDKEEAARQELVSRIEINTPDPFFNTIGANLVAAADGIWDGSTFLHGAVGWRTQLAGWRGAYAGDVIGWNDRAKSHFTAYSKSMVTGVPPIYRQPQQDPDCNLARSLKKWGTPMYSDGYICRLPGRTDQMSHYDMNLNYIDELMRHFRYDADTAMMRQMWPYIKLHHEWEKRNFDADSDHLYDAYCCIWASDALYYSGGAVTHSSAYNYFSNLQTARIAEIIGEDPEPYRREAEAILEALNSRLWLEDEGHWAEYQDYMGLKRVHKSAAIWSIYTPIDCGACTPEQAWRATRYVDERIPHIPVRYRYDKGTLKALGLKLPKPEQDLFTVSTTNWLPYVWSTNNVAHEEVANMALAYLQAGRNDSGFKLLKADLLDEMYLGKCPGNFGQISFYDKAKKEAYRDFADNVGITSRAIVNGLFGILPDALDGECVIRQAFPDEWNEASIKTPYLSYSFRREGKFDIYEIEQNFTAPLQIIVRANAGGGKYLEVKGTSDKKQTIRVDRSQLPEAPVYDERALAAPDYDSEAYLEAMGLGDITSRTAGASEPVDISGSFNANADDIFRNEYLSPRPPFTSLELPTQGVGEWCVPLETYEIEDDGLRKLVKDGIYDTGLGLKFRTPEQGHNTIYTSLWDNYPDSATVSLEGKASYAWLLLVGSTQNMQCRIENGSVSVRYTDGTESVMYLENPINWRPVEQDCYTDEYAFRTAGKNPYRVSFLTGEVMRVMKPELLGEGGATADWRPEPGETVKPKKELDPVTDRTIINGGATILKMPLDGSRSLESLTLRTLSNDVVIGLMGVTLEK
;
A
#
# COMPACT_ATOMS: atom_id res chain seq x y z
N MET A 1 -30.23 29.62 9.17
CA MET A 1 -28.83 29.55 8.72
C MET A 1 -28.01 28.45 9.41
N ALA A 2 -28.25 28.12 10.66
CA ALA A 2 -27.53 27.02 11.34
C ALA A 2 -27.90 25.62 10.85
N ALA A 3 -29.13 25.40 10.38
CA ALA A 3 -29.58 24.10 9.87
C ALA A 3 -29.06 23.78 8.46
N CYS A 4 -28.72 24.78 7.65
CA CYS A 4 -28.11 24.57 6.33
C CYS A 4 -26.60 24.26 6.42
N CYS A 5 -25.90 24.72 7.47
CA CYS A 5 -24.51 24.37 7.67
C CYS A 5 -24.31 22.92 8.19
N ALA A 6 -25.27 22.42 8.97
CA ALA A 6 -25.20 21.06 9.50
C ALA A 6 -25.47 19.96 8.45
N GLN A 7 -26.18 20.29 7.37
CA GLN A 7 -26.48 19.34 6.30
C GLN A 7 -25.35 19.25 5.24
N GLN A 8 -24.38 20.19 5.24
CA GLN A 8 -23.22 20.17 4.36
C GLN A 8 -21.99 19.44 4.96
N GLU A 9 -22.03 19.06 6.24
CA GLU A 9 -20.95 18.31 6.90
C GLU A 9 -21.08 16.77 6.73
N ASN A 10 -22.15 16.30 6.12
CA ASN A 10 -22.45 14.87 6.02
C ASN A 10 -22.16 14.20 4.67
N ASP A 11 -21.51 14.90 3.73
CA ASP A 11 -21.17 14.32 2.43
C ASP A 11 -19.78 13.68 2.37
N GLY A 12 -19.06 13.62 3.49
CA GLY A 12 -17.70 13.07 3.58
C GLY A 12 -16.61 13.89 2.87
N ALA A 13 -16.95 15.08 2.33
CA ALA A 13 -15.99 15.92 1.61
C ALA A 13 -15.00 16.59 2.56
N ARG A 14 -13.72 16.29 2.38
CA ARG A 14 -12.61 16.87 3.16
C ARG A 14 -12.35 18.32 2.74
N LEU A 15 -12.06 19.19 3.70
CA LEU A 15 -11.64 20.56 3.40
C LEU A 15 -10.18 20.55 2.94
N MET A 16 -9.95 20.96 1.69
CA MET A 16 -8.60 21.11 1.16
C MET A 16 -7.86 22.24 1.87
N ARG A 17 -6.64 22.00 2.28
CA ARG A 17 -5.78 22.99 2.97
C ARG A 17 -4.67 23.50 2.09
N TYR A 18 -4.19 22.67 1.19
CA TYR A 18 -3.11 22.94 0.25
C TYR A 18 -3.68 23.10 -1.15
N TYR A 19 -3.25 24.11 -1.87
CA TYR A 19 -3.77 24.44 -3.19
C TYR A 19 -2.62 24.57 -4.19
N PRO A 20 -2.81 24.16 -5.46
CA PRO A 20 -1.81 24.39 -6.50
C PRO A 20 -1.83 25.86 -6.93
N ASP A 21 -0.65 26.46 -7.11
CA ASP A 21 -0.44 27.77 -7.70
C ASP A 21 0.81 27.76 -8.59
N GLY A 22 0.61 27.58 -9.89
CA GLY A 22 1.69 27.28 -10.82
C GLY A 22 2.39 25.98 -10.47
N ARG A 23 3.66 26.06 -10.07
CA ARG A 23 4.44 24.92 -9.62
C ARG A 23 4.54 24.81 -8.08
N ASP A 24 3.95 25.76 -7.36
CA ASP A 24 3.95 25.78 -5.91
C ASP A 24 2.71 25.10 -5.33
N ILE A 25 2.85 24.56 -4.14
CA ILE A 25 1.74 24.16 -3.27
C ILE A 25 1.62 25.21 -2.17
N VAL A 26 0.46 25.84 -2.04
CA VAL A 26 0.24 27.00 -1.16
C VAL A 26 -0.81 26.69 -0.09
N CYS A 27 -0.61 27.18 1.12
CA CYS A 27 -1.64 27.23 2.15
C CYS A 27 -1.69 28.60 2.84
N LEU A 28 -2.85 28.93 3.40
CA LEU A 28 -3.07 30.18 4.12
C LEU A 28 -3.34 29.93 5.60
N ASN A 29 -2.58 30.60 6.47
CA ASN A 29 -2.73 30.55 7.93
C ASN A 29 -2.78 29.10 8.48
N GLY A 30 -1.91 28.23 7.95
CA GLY A 30 -1.84 26.84 8.33
C GLY A 30 -1.39 26.61 9.77
N SER A 31 -1.23 25.36 10.14
CA SER A 31 -0.87 24.96 11.51
C SER A 31 0.61 25.17 11.81
N GLY A 32 0.97 25.18 13.10
CA GLY A 32 2.36 25.19 13.57
C GLY A 32 2.98 23.78 13.66
N ARG A 33 2.39 22.75 13.05
CA ARG A 33 2.98 21.41 12.98
C ARG A 33 4.10 21.35 11.95
N TYR A 34 5.09 20.51 12.18
CA TYR A 34 6.14 20.25 11.19
C TYR A 34 5.59 19.35 10.10
N THR A 35 5.32 19.94 8.94
CA THR A 35 4.59 19.29 7.84
C THR A 35 5.49 18.88 6.68
N ARG A 36 6.69 19.46 6.58
CA ARG A 36 7.57 19.16 5.47
C ARG A 36 9.03 19.25 5.84
N ALA A 37 9.77 18.18 5.56
CA ALA A 37 11.23 18.17 5.60
C ALA A 37 11.81 18.73 4.30
N LEU A 38 12.86 19.53 4.40
CA LEU A 38 13.72 19.91 3.29
C LEU A 38 14.99 19.07 3.41
N TYR A 39 15.25 18.27 2.40
CA TYR A 39 16.42 17.41 2.33
C TYR A 39 17.60 18.23 1.85
N GLY A 40 18.77 18.01 2.45
CA GLY A 40 20.01 18.67 2.11
C GLY A 40 20.99 17.71 1.49
N THR A 41 22.10 17.48 2.17
CA THR A 41 23.05 16.42 1.85
C THR A 41 22.40 15.05 1.91
N HIS A 42 23.00 14.05 1.31
CA HIS A 42 22.46 12.67 1.34
C HIS A 42 22.68 11.97 2.70
N THR A 43 22.86 12.74 3.76
CA THR A 43 22.97 12.29 5.16
C THR A 43 21.60 12.27 5.84
N ARG A 44 21.57 12.07 7.15
CA ARG A 44 20.33 12.16 7.94
C ARG A 44 19.90 13.61 8.23
N PHE A 45 20.77 14.58 7.96
CA PHE A 45 20.46 15.98 8.20
C PHE A 45 19.29 16.44 7.31
N ARG A 46 18.33 17.08 7.93
CA ARG A 46 17.21 17.74 7.25
C ARG A 46 16.75 18.97 7.99
N LEU A 47 16.14 19.91 7.27
CA LEU A 47 15.44 21.05 7.85
C LEU A 47 13.95 20.79 7.89
N GLU A 48 13.40 20.61 9.07
CA GLU A 48 11.97 20.47 9.29
C GLU A 48 11.28 21.84 9.22
N THR A 49 10.19 21.93 8.49
CA THR A 49 9.42 23.15 8.29
C THR A 49 7.93 22.94 8.60
N SER A 50 7.28 24.02 8.98
CA SER A 50 5.85 24.08 9.32
C SER A 50 5.08 24.92 8.29
N ASP A 51 3.75 24.91 8.36
CA ASP A 51 2.91 25.84 7.59
C ASP A 51 2.97 27.29 8.10
N ARG A 52 3.66 27.49 9.20
CA ARG A 52 4.08 28.78 9.72
C ARG A 52 5.59 28.79 9.87
N PRO A 53 6.29 29.93 9.94
CA PRO A 53 7.75 29.96 9.98
C PRO A 53 8.28 29.47 11.33
N LEU A 54 8.11 28.19 11.57
CA LEU A 54 8.75 27.37 12.60
C LEU A 54 9.70 26.38 11.92
N PHE A 55 10.90 26.26 12.45
CA PHE A 55 11.95 25.46 11.88
C PHE A 55 12.66 24.62 12.94
N ALA A 56 13.08 23.45 12.56
CA ALA A 56 13.92 22.59 13.37
C ALA A 56 14.89 21.82 12.47
N THR A 57 16.00 21.37 13.00
CA THR A 57 16.89 20.44 12.29
C THR A 57 16.88 19.07 12.96
N TYR A 58 17.10 18.06 12.17
CA TYR A 58 17.26 16.68 12.60
C TYR A 58 18.52 16.08 11.99
N ASP A 59 19.36 15.46 12.84
CA ASP A 59 20.50 14.66 12.39
C ASP A 59 20.69 13.37 13.22
N LYS A 60 19.79 13.09 14.16
CA LYS A 60 19.80 11.98 15.12
C LYS A 60 20.63 12.21 16.38
N THR A 61 21.53 13.17 16.42
CA THR A 61 22.45 13.43 17.54
C THR A 61 22.24 14.78 18.18
N ASP A 62 21.97 15.82 17.41
CA ASP A 62 21.88 17.20 17.85
C ASP A 62 20.78 17.97 17.12
N ASN A 63 19.54 17.75 17.54
CA ASN A 63 18.39 18.41 16.97
C ASN A 63 18.23 19.83 17.53
N ARG A 64 18.00 20.79 16.65
CA ARG A 64 17.87 22.22 17.01
C ARG A 64 16.49 22.75 16.63
N ASN A 65 15.96 23.67 17.45
CA ASN A 65 14.75 24.45 17.18
C ASN A 65 15.13 25.90 16.92
N PHE A 66 14.50 26.51 15.91
CA PHE A 66 14.75 27.91 15.53
C PHE A 66 13.46 28.71 15.57
N ARG A 67 13.50 29.84 16.28
CA ARG A 67 12.39 30.78 16.40
C ARG A 67 12.86 32.18 16.03
N PHE A 68 12.14 32.81 15.11
CA PHE A 68 12.42 34.14 14.61
C PHE A 68 11.43 35.14 15.17
N THR A 69 11.93 36.26 15.67
CA THR A 69 11.13 37.37 16.17
C THR A 69 11.60 38.66 15.50
N LEU A 70 10.68 39.37 14.90
CA LEU A 70 10.92 40.72 14.38
C LEU A 70 10.57 41.72 15.49
N ILE A 71 11.53 42.59 15.80
CA ILE A 71 11.30 43.72 16.69
C ILE A 71 11.28 45.00 15.82
N LEU A 72 10.14 45.68 15.78
CA LEU A 72 9.95 46.92 15.06
C LEU A 72 9.65 48.05 16.05
N ASP A 73 10.52 49.06 16.08
CA ASP A 73 10.42 50.17 17.05
C ASP A 73 10.22 49.69 18.49
N GLY A 74 10.96 48.65 18.89
CA GLY A 74 10.93 48.03 20.23
C GLY A 74 9.75 47.08 20.49
N LYS A 75 8.87 46.84 19.52
CA LYS A 75 7.73 45.92 19.66
C LYS A 75 8.05 44.56 19.02
N PRO A 76 8.08 43.48 19.79
CA PRO A 76 8.34 42.16 19.24
C PRO A 76 7.12 41.53 18.59
N THR A 77 7.32 40.86 17.44
CA THR A 77 6.35 40.01 16.75
C THR A 77 7.02 38.71 16.37
N ARG A 78 6.56 37.60 16.89
CA ARG A 78 7.05 36.29 16.47
C ARG A 78 6.56 35.99 15.06
N LEU A 79 7.43 35.53 14.18
CA LEU A 79 7.06 35.29 12.80
C LEU A 79 6.03 34.17 12.62
N ASP A 80 6.04 33.17 13.51
CA ASP A 80 5.08 32.05 13.52
C ASP A 80 3.68 32.44 14.02
N SER A 81 3.50 33.64 14.61
CA SER A 81 2.24 34.10 15.17
C SER A 81 1.63 35.31 14.46
N THR A 82 2.14 35.66 13.29
CA THR A 82 1.63 36.78 12.47
C THR A 82 0.16 36.60 12.09
N ASP A 83 -0.58 37.71 11.92
CA ASP A 83 -2.00 37.71 11.55
C ASP A 83 -2.28 37.05 10.18
N PHE A 84 -1.33 37.16 9.26
CA PHE A 84 -1.40 36.60 7.91
C PHE A 84 -0.10 35.85 7.57
N CYS A 85 -0.24 34.60 7.18
CA CYS A 85 0.86 33.76 6.71
C CYS A 85 0.40 32.96 5.49
N GLU A 86 0.93 33.31 4.32
CA GLU A 86 0.85 32.48 3.12
C GLU A 86 2.12 31.66 3.05
N ALA A 87 2.00 30.33 3.15
CA ALA A 87 3.13 29.41 3.07
C ALA A 87 3.12 28.68 1.73
N ARG A 88 4.28 28.57 1.09
CA ARG A 88 4.49 27.89 -0.19
C ARG A 88 5.53 26.80 -0.07
N TYR A 89 5.29 25.68 -0.72
CA TYR A 89 6.26 24.60 -0.89
C TYR A 89 6.48 24.30 -2.37
N GLN A 90 7.72 24.15 -2.75
CA GLN A 90 8.13 23.68 -4.07
C GLN A 90 9.47 22.96 -3.95
N GLY A 91 9.50 21.69 -4.27
CA GLY A 91 10.69 20.86 -4.35
C GLY A 91 11.92 21.33 -3.56
N GLY A 92 11.99 21.03 -2.27
CA GLY A 92 13.12 21.41 -1.41
C GLY A 92 13.19 22.87 -0.96
N ARG A 93 12.18 23.69 -1.26
CA ARG A 93 12.10 25.08 -0.80
C ARG A 93 10.80 25.35 -0.06
N ARG A 94 10.88 26.04 1.09
CA ARG A 94 9.74 26.55 1.83
C ARG A 94 9.79 28.06 1.88
N SER A 95 8.73 28.76 1.49
CA SER A 95 8.67 30.22 1.56
C SER A 95 7.37 30.70 2.23
N TYR A 96 7.43 31.89 2.82
CA TYR A 96 6.32 32.47 3.56
C TYR A 96 6.18 33.96 3.18
N LEU A 97 4.94 34.41 3.01
CA LEU A 97 4.62 35.81 2.97
C LEU A 97 3.83 36.18 4.22
N LEU A 98 4.43 37.01 5.05
CA LEU A 98 3.91 37.37 6.37
C LEU A 98 3.40 38.84 6.38
N ARG A 99 2.30 39.05 7.09
CA ARG A 99 1.81 40.41 7.39
C ARG A 99 1.26 40.40 8.82
N ASP A 100 1.46 41.52 9.51
CA ASP A 100 0.95 41.70 10.88
C ASP A 100 0.44 43.13 11.05
N LYS A 101 -0.64 43.26 11.80
CA LYS A 101 -1.25 44.58 12.06
C LYS A 101 -0.31 45.55 12.76
N SER A 102 0.59 45.00 13.63
CA SER A 102 1.59 45.79 14.35
C SER A 102 2.65 46.40 13.43
N TRP A 103 2.84 45.86 12.24
CA TRP A 103 3.82 46.36 11.24
C TRP A 103 3.29 47.48 10.36
N GLY A 104 1.96 47.67 10.36
CA GLY A 104 1.28 48.66 9.49
C GLY A 104 0.74 48.02 8.22
N LYS A 105 -0.17 48.75 7.55
CA LYS A 105 -1.00 48.22 6.43
C LYS A 105 -0.22 47.82 5.18
N LYS A 106 0.97 48.37 4.96
CA LYS A 106 1.76 48.16 3.74
C LYS A 106 2.98 47.27 3.97
N ALA A 107 3.29 46.91 5.22
CA ALA A 107 4.46 46.11 5.53
C ALA A 107 4.18 44.65 5.34
N SER A 108 5.10 43.95 4.71
CA SER A 108 5.16 42.52 4.55
C SER A 108 6.59 41.98 4.65
N LEU A 109 6.74 40.77 5.12
CA LEU A 109 8.02 40.08 5.19
C LEU A 109 7.91 38.78 4.42
N ARG A 110 8.79 38.58 3.45
CA ARG A 110 9.00 37.31 2.80
C ARG A 110 10.14 36.56 3.47
N VAL A 111 9.90 35.30 3.84
CA VAL A 111 10.91 34.40 4.41
C VAL A 111 11.05 33.20 3.49
N THR A 112 12.28 32.85 3.09
CA THR A 112 12.54 31.64 2.30
C THR A 112 13.56 30.79 3.04
N ALA A 113 13.27 29.49 3.17
CA ALA A 113 14.14 28.53 3.83
C ALA A 113 14.57 27.43 2.86
N LEU A 114 15.87 27.09 2.92
CA LEU A 114 16.50 26.01 2.17
C LEU A 114 17.32 25.14 3.11
N ALA A 115 17.44 23.84 2.81
CA ALA A 115 18.53 23.01 3.29
C ALA A 115 19.65 23.02 2.24
N SER A 116 20.91 23.09 2.66
CA SER A 116 22.04 23.08 1.72
C SER A 116 22.22 21.68 1.15
N LEU A 117 22.48 21.59 -0.14
CA LEU A 117 22.78 20.35 -0.86
C LEU A 117 24.27 19.97 -0.76
N SER A 118 25.11 20.88 -0.27
CA SER A 118 26.56 20.70 -0.25
C SER A 118 27.15 20.54 1.16
N GLU A 119 26.45 20.97 2.20
CA GLU A 119 26.86 20.85 3.61
C GLU A 119 25.64 20.68 4.52
N GLU A 120 25.82 20.15 5.72
CA GLU A 120 24.72 20.04 6.71
C GLU A 120 24.38 21.42 7.28
N ALA A 121 23.59 22.19 6.53
CA ALA A 121 23.24 23.56 6.83
C ALA A 121 21.81 23.91 6.45
N ALA A 122 21.25 24.90 7.15
CA ALA A 122 19.97 25.51 6.83
C ALA A 122 20.16 27.03 6.61
N ILE A 123 19.49 27.55 5.59
CA ILE A 123 19.66 28.93 5.14
C ILE A 123 18.30 29.61 5.08
N TRP A 124 18.20 30.79 5.65
CA TRP A 124 16.99 31.60 5.59
C TRP A 124 17.31 32.97 4.95
N GLN A 125 16.48 33.37 3.99
CA GLN A 125 16.44 34.70 3.41
C GLN A 125 15.23 35.45 3.94
N PHE A 126 15.42 36.75 4.27
CA PHE A 126 14.36 37.66 4.72
C PHE A 126 14.34 38.88 3.81
N ILE A 127 13.20 39.11 3.16
CA ILE A 127 12.97 40.26 2.27
C ILE A 127 11.83 41.07 2.85
N PRO A 128 12.10 42.25 3.42
CA PRO A 128 11.10 43.17 3.93
C PRO A 128 10.58 44.12 2.84
N GLU A 129 9.30 44.40 2.86
CA GLU A 129 8.64 45.36 1.99
C GLU A 129 7.77 46.32 2.82
N GLY A 130 7.88 47.63 2.54
CA GLY A 130 7.00 48.62 3.15
C GLY A 130 7.20 48.88 4.64
N PHE A 131 8.31 48.42 5.23
CA PHE A 131 8.65 48.73 6.62
C PHE A 131 9.22 50.15 6.75
N SER A 132 8.90 50.81 7.87
CA SER A 132 9.50 52.05 8.30
C SER A 132 9.86 51.99 9.77
N GLY A 133 10.97 52.59 10.21
CA GLY A 133 11.45 52.57 11.58
C GLY A 133 12.67 51.66 11.77
N LYS A 134 13.08 51.43 13.03
CA LYS A 134 14.19 50.56 13.36
C LYS A 134 13.67 49.12 13.49
N ALA A 135 14.26 48.23 12.70
CA ALA A 135 13.94 46.82 12.73
C ALA A 135 15.14 46.01 13.26
N GLU A 136 14.84 44.97 14.02
CA GLU A 136 15.79 43.98 14.54
C GLU A 136 15.18 42.59 14.34
N LEU A 137 15.92 41.66 13.74
CA LEU A 137 15.55 40.27 13.66
C LEU A 137 16.32 39.47 14.71
N GLN A 138 15.58 38.83 15.60
CA GLN A 138 16.14 37.94 16.60
C GLN A 138 15.92 36.50 16.19
N VAL A 139 16.99 35.71 16.25
CA VAL A 139 16.96 34.25 16.07
C VAL A 139 17.24 33.57 17.39
N LYS A 140 16.27 32.87 17.93
CA LYS A 140 16.47 32.03 19.10
C LYS A 140 16.69 30.61 18.65
N MET A 141 17.91 30.09 18.85
CA MET A 141 18.27 28.70 18.64
C MET A 141 18.33 27.96 19.97
N CYS A 142 17.68 26.84 20.07
CA CYS A 142 17.67 25.97 21.25
C CYS A 142 17.95 24.52 20.84
N ARG A 143 18.37 23.69 21.78
CA ARG A 143 18.25 22.23 21.56
C ARG A 143 16.79 21.85 21.54
N ALA A 144 16.41 20.93 20.66
CA ALA A 144 15.09 20.31 20.69
C ALA A 144 14.96 19.34 21.88
N ALA A 145 13.75 19.20 22.40
CA ALA A 145 13.47 18.30 23.50
C ALA A 145 13.75 16.83 23.15
N GLY A 146 13.39 16.40 21.93
CA GLY A 146 13.67 15.06 21.41
C GLY A 146 15.02 14.98 20.73
N THR A 147 15.77 13.92 21.01
CA THR A 147 17.07 13.65 20.38
C THR A 147 17.09 12.41 19.51
N LYS A 148 16.18 11.49 19.75
CA LYS A 148 16.02 10.27 18.96
C LYS A 148 14.56 10.10 18.58
N PHE A 149 14.32 9.95 17.30
CA PHE A 149 13.03 9.54 16.78
C PHE A 149 13.06 8.06 16.43
N ASN A 150 11.94 7.39 16.62
CA ASN A 150 11.80 6.01 16.21
C ASN A 150 11.99 5.94 14.68
N ARG A 151 12.81 5.00 14.23
CA ARG A 151 13.06 4.78 12.78
C ARG A 151 13.55 6.02 12.00
N ASP A 152 14.28 6.91 12.68
CA ASP A 152 14.81 8.17 12.15
C ASP A 152 13.77 9.25 11.80
N GLY A 153 12.58 9.11 12.25
CA GLY A 153 11.39 9.93 12.06
C GLY A 153 10.18 9.04 12.23
N ASP A 154 9.13 9.56 12.85
CA ASP A 154 7.95 8.75 13.07
C ASP A 154 7.19 8.49 11.78
N LEU A 155 6.39 7.44 11.83
CA LEU A 155 5.42 7.17 10.79
C LEU A 155 4.45 8.35 10.70
N GLY A 156 4.43 8.99 9.54
CA GLY A 156 3.56 10.10 9.24
C GLY A 156 4.12 11.45 9.64
N MET A 157 3.98 11.88 10.84
CA MET A 157 4.46 13.18 11.27
C MET A 157 5.21 13.10 12.60
N ASP A 158 6.33 13.82 12.63
CA ASP A 158 7.00 14.02 13.88
C ASP A 158 6.09 14.82 14.82
N PRO A 159 5.87 14.38 16.05
CA PRO A 159 5.21 15.18 17.06
C PRO A 159 5.91 16.51 17.21
N ARG A 160 5.14 17.59 17.24
CA ARG A 160 5.69 18.92 17.44
C ARG A 160 6.58 18.97 18.69
N GLU A 161 6.18 18.25 19.73
CA GLU A 161 6.84 18.14 21.02
C GLU A 161 8.28 17.66 20.90
N ASN A 162 8.59 16.83 19.93
CA ASN A 162 9.96 16.35 19.69
C ASN A 162 10.92 17.49 19.30
N PHE A 163 10.37 18.52 18.63
CA PHE A 163 11.14 19.69 18.19
C PHE A 163 10.94 20.92 19.07
N ASP A 164 10.09 20.85 20.10
CA ASP A 164 9.93 21.95 21.04
C ASP A 164 11.26 22.22 21.80
N PRO A 165 11.53 23.48 22.16
CA PRO A 165 12.77 23.81 22.87
C PRO A 165 12.86 23.10 24.20
N ALA A 166 14.01 22.51 24.53
CA ALA A 166 14.36 22.14 25.90
C ALA A 166 14.49 23.40 26.75
N GLU A 167 14.01 23.39 27.99
CA GLU A 167 13.80 24.60 28.82
C GLU A 167 15.07 25.41 29.15
N ASP A 168 16.28 24.81 29.10
CA ASP A 168 17.48 25.36 29.73
C ASP A 168 18.57 25.91 28.81
N GLU A 169 18.48 25.81 27.48
CA GLU A 169 19.58 26.21 26.60
C GLU A 169 19.09 27.07 25.42
N ALA A 170 19.00 28.37 25.60
CA ALA A 170 18.68 29.28 24.50
C ALA A 170 19.87 30.15 24.10
N GLY A 171 20.40 29.90 22.92
CA GLY A 171 21.27 30.84 22.22
C GLY A 171 20.44 31.93 21.54
N LEU A 172 20.75 33.20 21.79
CA LEU A 172 20.14 34.34 21.10
C LEU A 172 21.14 34.97 20.12
N THR A 173 20.81 34.95 18.84
CA THR A 173 21.55 35.71 17.82
C THR A 173 20.68 36.90 17.39
N VAL A 174 21.26 38.09 17.37
CA VAL A 174 20.60 39.33 17.00
C VAL A 174 21.16 39.86 15.71
N LEU A 175 20.31 40.05 14.71
CA LEU A 175 20.62 40.74 13.47
C LEU A 175 20.00 42.15 13.52
N ASN A 176 20.86 43.18 13.61
CA ASN A 176 20.39 44.55 13.41
C ASN A 176 20.06 44.77 11.93
N TRP A 177 18.80 45.06 11.66
CA TRP A 177 18.26 45.09 10.33
C TRP A 177 17.91 46.52 9.88
N GLU A 178 18.51 46.94 8.76
CA GLU A 178 18.06 48.18 8.14
C GLU A 178 16.74 47.93 7.43
N ALA A 179 15.71 48.71 7.81
CA ALA A 179 14.39 48.57 7.21
C ALA A 179 14.48 48.76 5.68
N GLY A 180 14.14 47.71 4.93
CA GLY A 180 14.18 47.68 3.48
C GLY A 180 15.33 46.94 2.82
N SER A 181 16.30 46.41 3.59
CA SER A 181 17.39 45.57 3.05
C SER A 181 17.09 44.08 3.22
N GLU A 182 17.54 43.28 2.27
CA GLU A 182 17.55 41.82 2.40
C GLU A 182 18.53 41.38 3.48
N SER A 183 18.15 40.32 4.21
CA SER A 183 18.96 39.71 5.28
C SER A 183 18.99 38.20 5.17
N TYR A 184 20.05 37.61 5.68
CA TYR A 184 20.27 36.16 5.61
C TYR A 184 20.74 35.62 6.96
N CYS A 185 20.24 34.44 7.34
CA CYS A 185 20.76 33.65 8.44
C CYS A 185 21.18 32.29 7.93
N LEU A 186 22.30 31.78 8.42
CA LEU A 186 22.89 30.52 8.05
C LEU A 186 23.18 29.74 9.33
N TYR A 187 22.65 28.54 9.44
CA TYR A 187 23.02 27.55 10.44
C TYR A 187 23.90 26.49 9.81
N ARG A 188 25.08 26.28 10.34
CA ARG A 188 25.93 25.13 10.03
C ARG A 188 25.92 24.16 11.20
N HIS A 189 25.61 22.92 10.91
CA HIS A 189 25.61 21.87 11.91
C HIS A 189 27.04 21.39 12.20
N PRO A 190 27.49 21.22 13.48
CA PRO A 190 26.80 21.64 14.71
C PRO A 190 27.21 23.04 15.22
N GLU A 191 27.84 23.85 14.39
CA GLU A 191 28.56 25.06 14.81
C GLU A 191 27.66 26.17 15.35
N GLY A 192 26.52 26.41 14.73
CA GLY A 192 25.57 27.43 15.18
C GLY A 192 25.06 28.38 14.09
N VAL A 193 24.37 29.45 14.51
CA VAL A 193 23.76 30.43 13.62
C VAL A 193 24.64 31.64 13.44
N SER A 194 24.91 32.00 12.20
CA SER A 194 25.49 33.29 11.80
C SER A 194 24.49 34.08 10.94
N CYS A 195 24.41 35.38 11.12
CA CYS A 195 23.60 36.27 10.31
C CYS A 195 24.51 37.32 9.68
N SER A 196 24.84 37.16 8.40
CA SER A 196 25.65 38.11 7.63
C SER A 196 25.07 38.37 6.26
N GLY A 197 25.11 39.62 5.80
CA GLY A 197 24.55 39.98 4.50
C GLY A 197 25.23 39.33 3.31
N ALA A 198 26.57 39.41 3.23
CA ALA A 198 27.34 38.97 2.06
C ALA A 198 27.52 37.47 1.99
N GLU A 199 27.97 36.84 3.09
CA GLU A 199 28.16 35.39 3.15
C GLU A 199 26.83 34.63 3.03
N GLY A 200 25.81 35.06 3.77
CA GLY A 200 24.48 34.45 3.71
C GLY A 200 23.86 34.57 2.34
N ARG A 201 24.02 35.72 1.64
CA ARG A 201 23.57 35.89 0.25
C ARG A 201 24.26 34.89 -0.67
N ALA A 202 25.58 34.82 -0.62
CA ALA A 202 26.36 33.93 -1.48
C ALA A 202 26.00 32.47 -1.27
N ALA A 203 25.78 32.05 -0.02
CA ALA A 203 25.33 30.71 0.31
C ALA A 203 23.91 30.44 -0.21
N PHE A 204 22.97 31.37 -0.01
CA PHE A 204 21.60 31.24 -0.48
C PHE A 204 21.54 31.14 -2.01
N ASP A 205 22.22 32.05 -2.72
CA ASP A 205 22.21 32.09 -4.20
C ASP A 205 22.80 30.79 -4.78
N LYS A 206 23.90 30.29 -4.18
CA LYS A 206 24.52 29.03 -4.58
C LYS A 206 23.56 27.84 -4.39
N GLU A 207 22.96 27.71 -3.22
CA GLU A 207 22.11 26.56 -2.90
C GLU A 207 20.74 26.62 -3.63
N GLU A 208 20.17 27.82 -3.83
CA GLU A 208 18.98 27.96 -4.66
C GLU A 208 19.25 27.62 -6.13
N ALA A 209 20.42 28.01 -6.68
CA ALA A 209 20.81 27.61 -8.02
C ALA A 209 20.95 26.07 -8.13
N ALA A 210 21.65 25.45 -7.18
CA ALA A 210 21.78 23.99 -7.15
C ALA A 210 20.42 23.28 -6.99
N ARG A 211 19.56 23.80 -6.13
CA ARG A 211 18.18 23.30 -6.00
C ARG A 211 17.39 23.43 -7.30
N GLN A 212 17.46 24.59 -7.98
CA GLN A 212 16.78 24.81 -9.26
C GLN A 212 17.26 23.82 -10.32
N GLU A 213 18.57 23.60 -10.43
CA GLU A 213 19.14 22.59 -11.31
C GLU A 213 18.60 21.20 -11.00
N LEU A 214 18.60 20.81 -9.71
CA LEU A 214 18.06 19.54 -9.24
C LEU A 214 16.59 19.34 -9.67
N VAL A 215 15.69 20.26 -9.29
CA VAL A 215 14.25 20.09 -9.46
C VAL A 215 13.77 20.34 -10.90
N SER A 216 14.59 20.92 -11.76
CA SER A 216 14.29 21.12 -13.18
C SER A 216 14.46 19.88 -14.04
N ARG A 217 14.87 18.75 -13.45
CA ARG A 217 14.99 17.47 -14.16
C ARG A 217 13.66 16.98 -14.71
N ILE A 218 12.58 17.19 -13.98
CA ILE A 218 11.21 16.88 -14.44
C ILE A 218 10.39 18.17 -14.43
N GLU A 219 9.97 18.61 -15.63
CA GLU A 219 9.06 19.73 -15.77
C GLU A 219 7.78 19.28 -16.49
N ILE A 220 6.64 19.55 -15.88
CA ILE A 220 5.33 19.11 -16.35
C ILE A 220 4.45 20.35 -16.56
N ASN A 221 3.79 20.42 -17.70
CA ASN A 221 2.74 21.41 -17.95
C ASN A 221 1.53 20.71 -18.58
N THR A 222 0.40 20.84 -17.92
CA THR A 222 -0.87 20.22 -18.30
C THR A 222 -2.02 21.18 -18.04
N PRO A 223 -3.21 20.95 -18.61
CA PRO A 223 -4.42 21.69 -18.24
C PRO A 223 -4.84 21.51 -16.79
N ASP A 224 -4.36 20.45 -16.11
CA ASP A 224 -4.70 20.19 -14.71
C ASP A 224 -3.67 20.84 -13.77
N PRO A 225 -4.08 21.83 -12.94
CA PRO A 225 -3.15 22.56 -12.09
C PRO A 225 -2.50 21.69 -11.00
N PHE A 226 -3.13 20.58 -10.59
CA PHE A 226 -2.58 19.69 -9.58
C PHE A 226 -1.36 18.94 -10.11
N PHE A 227 -1.38 18.50 -11.36
CA PHE A 227 -0.25 17.81 -11.99
C PHE A 227 0.96 18.71 -12.23
N ASN A 228 0.76 20.02 -12.40
CA ASN A 228 1.86 20.96 -12.66
C ASN A 228 2.80 21.16 -11.47
N THR A 229 2.40 20.70 -10.27
CA THR A 229 3.24 20.77 -9.07
C THR A 229 4.09 19.51 -8.85
N ILE A 230 3.84 18.43 -9.60
CA ILE A 230 4.44 17.11 -9.32
C ILE A 230 5.94 17.10 -9.60
N GLY A 231 6.39 17.59 -10.75
CA GLY A 231 7.76 17.39 -11.23
C GLY A 231 8.82 17.76 -10.20
N ALA A 232 8.84 19.00 -9.73
CA ALA A 232 9.81 19.48 -8.76
C ALA A 232 9.72 18.75 -7.41
N ASN A 233 8.52 18.41 -6.96
CA ASN A 233 8.28 17.73 -5.70
C ASN A 233 8.76 16.27 -5.75
N LEU A 234 8.50 15.59 -6.87
CA LEU A 234 8.93 14.22 -7.12
C LEU A 234 10.45 14.10 -7.15
N VAL A 235 11.14 15.02 -7.86
CA VAL A 235 12.60 15.01 -7.91
C VAL A 235 13.21 15.27 -6.53
N ALA A 236 12.65 16.22 -5.75
CA ALA A 236 13.12 16.48 -4.40
C ALA A 236 12.90 15.29 -3.45
N ALA A 237 11.79 14.59 -3.58
CA ALA A 237 11.49 13.38 -2.81
C ALA A 237 12.44 12.24 -3.17
N ALA A 238 12.69 12.03 -4.45
CA ALA A 238 13.63 11.03 -4.96
C ALA A 238 15.08 11.31 -4.56
N ASP A 239 15.50 12.58 -4.50
CA ASP A 239 16.79 12.97 -3.93
C ASP A 239 16.85 12.68 -2.42
N GLY A 240 15.74 12.89 -1.72
CA GLY A 240 15.61 12.63 -0.28
C GLY A 240 15.78 11.16 0.11
N ILE A 241 15.41 10.22 -0.76
CA ILE A 241 15.59 8.77 -0.51
C ILE A 241 16.96 8.25 -0.94
N TRP A 242 17.87 9.07 -1.40
CA TRP A 242 19.24 8.71 -1.78
C TRP A 242 20.21 8.94 -0.63
N ASP A 243 21.14 7.99 -0.35
CA ASP A 243 22.12 8.10 0.73
C ASP A 243 23.56 8.38 0.26
N GLY A 244 23.71 8.64 -1.03
CA GLY A 244 25.03 8.81 -1.68
C GLY A 244 25.56 7.54 -2.34
N SER A 245 24.93 6.38 -2.09
CA SER A 245 25.33 5.09 -2.68
C SER A 245 24.15 4.22 -3.09
N THR A 246 23.05 4.24 -2.34
CA THR A 246 21.85 3.42 -2.59
C THR A 246 20.58 4.22 -2.36
N PHE A 247 19.49 3.80 -3.01
CA PHE A 247 18.15 4.24 -2.66
C PHE A 247 17.72 3.57 -1.36
N LEU A 248 17.09 4.34 -0.50
CA LEU A 248 16.60 3.93 0.82
C LEU A 248 15.12 3.63 0.76
N HIS A 249 14.59 3.05 1.83
CA HIS A 249 13.16 2.74 1.95
C HIS A 249 12.27 3.99 2.17
N GLY A 250 12.83 5.07 2.73
CA GLY A 250 12.14 6.35 2.91
C GLY A 250 13.09 7.50 3.13
N ALA A 251 12.61 8.73 2.90
CA ALA A 251 13.41 9.94 3.11
C ALA A 251 13.44 10.40 4.56
N VAL A 252 12.38 10.13 5.32
CA VAL A 252 12.23 10.50 6.74
C VAL A 252 12.05 9.25 7.58
N GLY A 253 10.83 8.74 7.69
CA GLY A 253 10.57 7.45 8.33
C GLY A 253 11.16 6.30 7.51
N TRP A 254 11.60 5.25 8.18
CA TRP A 254 12.21 4.11 7.49
C TRP A 254 13.41 4.46 6.59
N ARG A 255 14.22 5.43 6.99
CA ARG A 255 15.46 5.76 6.27
C ARG A 255 16.49 4.63 6.43
N THR A 256 16.18 3.48 5.86
CA THR A 256 16.94 2.23 5.93
C THR A 256 17.26 1.68 4.56
N GLN A 257 18.29 0.86 4.47
CA GLN A 257 18.74 0.24 3.23
C GLN A 257 17.97 -1.05 2.98
N LEU A 258 17.44 -1.22 1.77
CA LEU A 258 16.79 -2.40 1.25
C LEU A 258 17.16 -2.60 -0.22
N ALA A 259 17.38 -3.84 -0.65
CA ALA A 259 17.87 -4.15 -1.99
C ALA A 259 16.87 -3.76 -3.08
N GLY A 260 15.65 -4.24 -2.99
CA GLY A 260 14.58 -3.97 -3.94
C GLY A 260 13.34 -3.48 -3.22
N TRP A 261 13.05 -2.20 -3.34
CA TRP A 261 11.85 -1.59 -2.78
C TRP A 261 11.36 -0.41 -3.62
N ARG A 262 11.26 -0.63 -4.94
CA ARG A 262 10.76 0.33 -5.94
C ARG A 262 11.51 1.68 -6.03
N GLY A 263 12.32 2.04 -5.03
CA GLY A 263 13.03 3.33 -5.01
C GLY A 263 13.97 3.53 -6.20
N ALA A 264 14.60 2.47 -6.69
CA ALA A 264 15.55 2.55 -7.79
C ALA A 264 14.88 2.84 -9.15
N TYR A 265 13.57 2.62 -9.30
CA TYR A 265 12.84 3.06 -10.51
C TYR A 265 12.98 4.57 -10.75
N ALA A 266 12.98 5.37 -9.68
CA ALA A 266 13.12 6.81 -9.79
C ALA A 266 14.48 7.23 -10.39
N GLY A 267 15.52 6.41 -10.18
CA GLY A 267 16.85 6.69 -10.70
C GLY A 267 16.85 6.90 -12.21
N ASP A 268 16.37 5.95 -12.94
CA ASP A 268 16.35 6.02 -14.42
C ASP A 268 15.33 7.04 -14.92
N VAL A 269 14.12 7.04 -14.38
CA VAL A 269 13.05 7.95 -14.81
C VAL A 269 13.47 9.43 -14.67
N ILE A 270 14.19 9.76 -13.61
CA ILE A 270 14.69 11.13 -13.33
C ILE A 270 16.04 11.42 -14.00
N GLY A 271 16.63 10.41 -14.66
CA GLY A 271 17.90 10.56 -15.37
C GLY A 271 19.14 10.50 -14.47
N TRP A 272 19.06 9.79 -13.34
CA TRP A 272 20.16 9.47 -12.46
C TRP A 272 20.69 8.07 -12.71
N ASN A 273 21.10 7.82 -13.96
CA ASN A 273 21.64 6.54 -14.37
C ASN A 273 22.87 6.10 -13.53
N ASP A 274 23.72 7.03 -13.15
CA ASP A 274 24.86 6.82 -12.27
C ASP A 274 24.44 6.35 -10.85
N ARG A 275 23.36 6.90 -10.30
CA ARG A 275 22.80 6.46 -9.01
C ARG A 275 22.21 5.06 -9.11
N ALA A 276 21.48 4.76 -10.18
CA ALA A 276 20.94 3.44 -10.43
C ALA A 276 22.09 2.40 -10.53
N LYS A 277 23.13 2.66 -11.31
CA LYS A 277 24.32 1.82 -11.40
C LYS A 277 25.02 1.63 -10.06
N SER A 278 25.13 2.68 -9.25
CA SER A 278 25.70 2.60 -7.90
C SER A 278 24.88 1.66 -7.01
N HIS A 279 23.55 1.83 -6.98
CA HIS A 279 22.62 1.00 -6.22
C HIS A 279 22.76 -0.47 -6.58
N PHE A 280 22.61 -0.81 -7.87
CA PHE A 280 22.69 -2.20 -8.33
C PHE A 280 24.08 -2.83 -8.08
N THR A 281 25.14 -2.07 -8.29
CA THR A 281 26.52 -2.55 -8.01
C THR A 281 26.76 -2.76 -6.51
N ALA A 282 26.19 -1.94 -5.66
CA ALA A 282 26.34 -2.08 -4.21
C ALA A 282 25.65 -3.38 -3.72
N TYR A 283 24.42 -3.63 -4.16
CA TYR A 283 23.66 -4.81 -3.76
C TYR A 283 24.09 -6.10 -4.47
N SER A 284 24.67 -6.07 -5.66
CA SER A 284 25.24 -7.27 -6.25
C SER A 284 26.33 -7.87 -5.35
N LYS A 285 27.08 -7.02 -4.65
CA LYS A 285 28.07 -7.44 -3.65
C LYS A 285 27.47 -7.99 -2.35
N SER A 286 26.16 -7.87 -2.16
CA SER A 286 25.42 -8.45 -1.03
C SER A 286 24.88 -9.83 -1.34
N MET A 287 25.09 -10.32 -2.56
CA MET A 287 24.67 -11.66 -2.96
C MET A 287 25.53 -12.71 -2.28
N VAL A 288 24.87 -13.69 -1.67
CA VAL A 288 25.51 -14.85 -1.06
C VAL A 288 26.13 -15.71 -2.14
N THR A 289 27.38 -16.11 -1.94
CA THR A 289 28.13 -17.04 -2.80
C THR A 289 28.97 -18.00 -1.96
N GLY A 290 29.08 -19.24 -2.38
CA GLY A 290 29.82 -20.29 -1.67
C GLY A 290 29.04 -20.90 -0.50
N VAL A 291 27.74 -20.70 -0.44
CA VAL A 291 26.84 -21.36 0.53
C VAL A 291 25.90 -22.27 -0.23
N PRO A 292 26.15 -23.58 -0.27
CA PRO A 292 25.30 -24.51 -0.99
C PRO A 292 23.92 -24.62 -0.33
N PRO A 293 22.84 -24.85 -1.08
CA PRO A 293 21.51 -25.08 -0.52
C PRO A 293 21.48 -26.38 0.27
N ILE A 294 20.81 -26.35 1.43
CA ILE A 294 20.68 -27.50 2.32
C ILE A 294 19.45 -28.34 1.98
N TYR A 295 18.36 -27.66 1.57
CA TYR A 295 17.08 -28.27 1.23
C TYR A 295 16.64 -27.92 -0.16
N ARG A 296 15.94 -28.84 -0.82
CA ARG A 296 15.36 -28.62 -2.14
C ARG A 296 14.12 -27.71 -2.09
N GLN A 297 13.33 -27.88 -1.04
CA GLN A 297 12.13 -27.10 -0.77
C GLN A 297 12.08 -26.74 0.71
N PRO A 298 12.40 -25.49 1.05
CA PRO A 298 12.63 -25.14 2.45
C PRO A 298 11.39 -25.12 3.31
N GLN A 299 10.21 -25.02 2.76
CA GLN A 299 9.02 -24.69 3.54
C GLN A 299 7.87 -25.69 3.38
N GLN A 300 8.13 -26.84 2.78
CA GLN A 300 7.11 -27.85 2.53
C GLN A 300 7.42 -29.14 3.26
N ASP A 301 6.38 -29.85 3.65
CA ASP A 301 6.47 -31.16 4.22
C ASP A 301 5.70 -32.17 3.34
N PRO A 302 6.37 -32.87 2.43
CA PRO A 302 5.73 -33.82 1.53
C PRO A 302 5.07 -34.97 2.26
N ASP A 303 5.60 -35.36 3.41
CA ASP A 303 5.08 -36.51 4.16
C ASP A 303 3.73 -36.20 4.79
N CYS A 304 3.55 -34.97 5.24
CA CYS A 304 2.27 -34.48 5.77
C CYS A 304 1.35 -33.92 4.69
N ASN A 305 1.80 -33.78 3.43
CA ASN A 305 1.09 -33.06 2.38
C ASN A 305 0.71 -31.61 2.79
N LEU A 306 1.58 -30.95 3.53
CA LEU A 306 1.37 -29.61 4.07
C LEU A 306 2.51 -28.68 3.69
N ALA A 307 2.17 -27.47 3.25
CA ALA A 307 3.13 -26.40 3.16
C ALA A 307 3.48 -25.89 4.57
N ARG A 308 4.76 -25.63 4.83
CA ARG A 308 5.23 -25.17 6.14
C ARG A 308 6.00 -23.87 6.03
N SER A 309 5.76 -22.97 6.97
CA SER A 309 6.71 -21.92 7.30
C SER A 309 7.81 -22.47 8.19
N LEU A 310 9.04 -22.03 7.98
CA LEU A 310 10.14 -22.37 8.87
C LEU A 310 10.03 -21.61 10.19
N LYS A 311 10.30 -22.31 11.30
CA LYS A 311 10.42 -21.67 12.63
C LYS A 311 11.55 -20.65 12.70
N LYS A 312 12.59 -20.85 11.90
CA LYS A 312 13.70 -19.94 11.75
C LYS A 312 13.80 -19.58 10.29
N TRP A 313 13.75 -18.29 10.05
CA TRP A 313 13.95 -17.75 8.74
C TRP A 313 15.19 -18.31 8.07
N GLY A 314 14.98 -18.86 6.92
CA GLY A 314 15.86 -18.81 5.82
C GLY A 314 17.10 -19.62 5.78
N THR A 315 17.32 -20.62 6.61
CA THR A 315 18.53 -21.43 6.40
C THR A 315 18.62 -22.02 4.98
N PRO A 316 17.55 -22.49 4.33
CA PRO A 316 17.61 -22.95 2.95
C PRO A 316 17.63 -21.82 1.91
N MET A 317 16.95 -20.71 2.18
CA MET A 317 16.93 -19.57 1.27
C MET A 317 18.24 -18.76 1.36
N TYR A 318 18.94 -18.78 2.50
CA TYR A 318 20.28 -18.23 2.64
C TYR A 318 21.30 -19.17 2.00
N SER A 319 21.36 -19.07 0.69
CA SER A 319 22.27 -19.88 -0.14
C SER A 319 22.68 -19.07 -1.36
N ASP A 320 23.54 -19.65 -2.19
CA ASP A 320 24.05 -19.01 -3.40
C ASP A 320 22.91 -18.39 -4.23
N GLY A 321 23.02 -17.10 -4.49
CA GLY A 321 22.06 -16.30 -5.24
C GLY A 321 21.14 -15.40 -4.41
N TYR A 322 21.07 -15.59 -3.08
CA TYR A 322 20.28 -14.71 -2.20
C TYR A 322 20.95 -13.34 -2.02
N ILE A 323 20.21 -12.27 -2.18
CA ILE A 323 20.68 -10.88 -1.98
C ILE A 323 20.31 -10.40 -0.58
N CYS A 324 21.35 -10.13 0.23
CA CYS A 324 21.18 -9.67 1.61
C CYS A 324 20.77 -8.19 1.69
N ARG A 325 20.21 -7.83 2.84
CA ARG A 325 19.61 -6.52 3.11
C ARG A 325 20.57 -5.34 3.00
N LEU A 326 21.80 -5.47 3.52
CA LEU A 326 22.74 -4.37 3.60
C LEU A 326 23.73 -4.41 2.43
N PRO A 327 23.96 -3.27 1.74
CA PRO A 327 24.85 -3.24 0.59
C PRO A 327 26.27 -3.65 0.94
N GLY A 328 26.84 -4.55 0.14
CA GLY A 328 28.18 -5.07 0.31
C GLY A 328 28.38 -6.05 1.49
N ARG A 329 27.30 -6.51 2.12
CA ARG A 329 27.34 -7.48 3.23
C ARG A 329 26.52 -8.71 2.89
N THR A 330 27.06 -9.90 3.19
CA THR A 330 26.44 -11.20 2.93
C THR A 330 26.00 -11.92 4.21
N ASP A 331 25.95 -11.23 5.34
CA ASP A 331 25.65 -11.77 6.68
C ASP A 331 24.34 -11.22 7.28
N GLN A 332 23.58 -10.46 6.50
CA GLN A 332 22.34 -9.81 6.94
C GLN A 332 21.14 -10.36 6.15
N MET A 333 20.64 -11.48 6.61
CA MET A 333 19.37 -12.00 6.11
C MET A 333 18.21 -11.06 6.44
N SER A 334 17.28 -10.95 5.51
CA SER A 334 16.01 -10.25 5.66
C SER A 334 15.04 -10.78 4.61
N HIS A 335 14.19 -9.94 4.08
CA HIS A 335 13.14 -10.25 3.14
C HIS A 335 13.65 -10.97 1.88
N TYR A 336 13.19 -12.17 1.62
CA TYR A 336 13.62 -12.94 0.45
C TYR A 336 12.95 -12.45 -0.84
N ASP A 337 11.72 -12.06 -0.74
CA ASP A 337 10.86 -11.64 -1.85
C ASP A 337 11.27 -10.30 -2.47
N MET A 338 12.02 -9.47 -1.74
CA MET A 338 12.62 -8.24 -2.30
C MET A 338 13.68 -8.49 -3.36
N ASN A 339 14.21 -9.68 -3.44
CA ASN A 339 15.14 -10.05 -4.51
C ASN A 339 14.47 -10.00 -5.89
N LEU A 340 13.19 -10.37 -5.97
CA LEU A 340 12.39 -10.26 -7.21
C LEU A 340 12.34 -8.82 -7.71
N ASN A 341 12.06 -7.88 -6.83
CA ASN A 341 11.93 -6.48 -7.21
C ASN A 341 13.28 -5.86 -7.57
N TYR A 342 14.36 -6.18 -6.84
CA TYR A 342 15.71 -5.75 -7.20
C TYR A 342 16.08 -6.15 -8.64
N ILE A 343 15.76 -7.37 -9.03
CA ILE A 343 16.03 -7.84 -10.39
C ILE A 343 15.12 -7.16 -11.41
N ASP A 344 13.83 -6.94 -11.09
CA ASP A 344 12.93 -6.20 -11.98
C ASP A 344 13.44 -4.77 -12.22
N GLU A 345 13.84 -4.06 -11.17
CA GLU A 345 14.44 -2.73 -11.26
C GLU A 345 15.70 -2.73 -12.13
N LEU A 346 16.60 -3.71 -11.95
CA LEU A 346 17.81 -3.86 -12.74
C LEU A 346 17.50 -4.12 -14.22
N MET A 347 16.53 -4.99 -14.53
CA MET A 347 16.14 -5.29 -15.91
C MET A 347 15.54 -4.05 -16.59
N ARG A 348 14.77 -3.23 -15.87
CA ARG A 348 14.23 -1.97 -16.40
C ARG A 348 15.32 -0.92 -16.59
N HIS A 349 16.33 -0.89 -15.70
CA HIS A 349 17.50 -0.03 -15.87
C HIS A 349 18.18 -0.25 -17.23
N PHE A 350 18.41 -1.49 -17.65
CA PHE A 350 19.02 -1.79 -18.94
C PHE A 350 18.18 -1.34 -20.14
N ARG A 351 16.89 -1.12 -19.98
CA ARG A 351 16.06 -0.53 -21.03
C ARG A 351 16.28 0.98 -21.21
N TYR A 352 16.78 1.67 -20.18
CA TYR A 352 17.18 3.08 -20.30
C TYR A 352 18.59 3.27 -20.80
N ASP A 353 19.49 2.40 -20.39
CA ASP A 353 20.91 2.43 -20.73
C ASP A 353 21.41 1.02 -21.04
N ALA A 354 21.52 0.70 -22.31
CA ALA A 354 22.04 -0.59 -22.78
C ALA A 354 23.57 -0.72 -22.57
N ASP A 355 24.05 -0.42 -21.36
CA ASP A 355 25.47 -0.50 -21.00
C ASP A 355 25.95 -1.95 -20.94
N THR A 356 26.59 -2.39 -22.05
CA THR A 356 27.10 -3.76 -22.17
C THR A 356 28.21 -4.09 -21.17
N ALA A 357 28.95 -3.09 -20.69
CA ALA A 357 29.98 -3.30 -19.65
C ALA A 357 29.31 -3.65 -18.32
N MET A 358 28.28 -2.91 -17.94
CA MET A 358 27.50 -3.21 -16.75
C MET A 358 26.73 -4.54 -16.89
N MET A 359 26.17 -4.85 -18.05
CA MET A 359 25.53 -6.16 -18.29
C MET A 359 26.50 -7.31 -18.02
N ARG A 360 27.74 -7.22 -18.56
CA ARG A 360 28.79 -8.22 -18.28
C ARG A 360 29.18 -8.29 -16.82
N GLN A 361 29.26 -7.15 -16.14
CA GLN A 361 29.55 -7.08 -14.70
C GLN A 361 28.46 -7.74 -13.88
N MET A 362 27.18 -7.51 -14.22
CA MET A 362 26.03 -8.04 -13.48
C MET A 362 25.68 -9.49 -13.86
N TRP A 363 26.15 -9.97 -14.99
CA TRP A 363 25.80 -11.29 -15.53
C TRP A 363 25.98 -12.45 -14.55
N PRO A 364 27.10 -12.58 -13.81
CA PRO A 364 27.23 -13.65 -12.83
C PRO A 364 26.14 -13.62 -11.72
N TYR A 365 25.75 -12.45 -11.31
CA TYR A 365 24.74 -12.26 -10.26
C TYR A 365 23.32 -12.56 -10.78
N ILE A 366 23.03 -12.14 -12.01
CA ILE A 366 21.76 -12.44 -12.68
C ILE A 366 21.59 -13.96 -12.82
N LYS A 367 22.62 -14.70 -13.24
CA LYS A 367 22.57 -16.16 -13.33
C LYS A 367 22.29 -16.82 -11.99
N LEU A 368 23.05 -16.44 -10.97
CA LEU A 368 22.86 -17.00 -9.62
C LEU A 368 21.47 -16.70 -9.04
N HIS A 369 20.92 -15.52 -9.34
CA HIS A 369 19.55 -15.19 -8.91
C HIS A 369 18.52 -16.13 -9.55
N HIS A 370 18.58 -16.35 -10.88
CA HIS A 370 17.66 -17.27 -11.55
C HIS A 370 17.79 -18.71 -11.04
N GLU A 371 19.02 -19.16 -10.78
CA GLU A 371 19.25 -20.48 -10.18
C GLU A 371 18.66 -20.57 -8.77
N TRP A 372 18.78 -19.50 -7.96
CA TRP A 372 18.25 -19.40 -6.62
C TRP A 372 16.72 -19.38 -6.61
N GLU A 373 16.09 -18.57 -7.47
CA GLU A 373 14.64 -18.49 -7.63
C GLU A 373 14.07 -19.86 -8.04
N LYS A 374 14.59 -20.45 -9.11
CA LYS A 374 14.10 -21.73 -9.61
C LYS A 374 14.22 -22.85 -8.57
N ARG A 375 15.34 -22.90 -7.88
CA ARG A 375 15.59 -23.92 -6.86
C ARG A 375 14.67 -23.80 -5.63
N ASN A 376 14.38 -22.58 -5.18
CA ASN A 376 13.62 -22.34 -3.96
C ASN A 376 12.12 -22.19 -4.21
N PHE A 377 11.72 -21.68 -5.38
CA PHE A 377 10.35 -21.27 -5.64
C PHE A 377 9.70 -21.92 -6.88
N ASP A 378 10.39 -22.83 -7.56
CA ASP A 378 9.84 -23.71 -8.63
C ASP A 378 10.40 -25.11 -8.48
N ALA A 379 10.30 -25.66 -7.27
CA ALA A 379 10.93 -26.94 -6.97
C ALA A 379 10.18 -28.14 -7.54
N ASP A 380 8.91 -28.03 -7.86
CA ASP A 380 8.14 -29.07 -8.57
C ASP A 380 8.23 -28.94 -10.10
N SER A 381 8.93 -27.90 -10.58
CA SER A 381 9.19 -27.66 -11.99
C SER A 381 7.92 -27.47 -12.83
N ASP A 382 6.92 -26.81 -12.26
CA ASP A 382 5.66 -26.51 -12.93
C ASP A 382 5.67 -25.13 -13.61
N HIS A 383 6.80 -24.41 -13.51
CA HIS A 383 7.06 -23.07 -14.05
C HIS A 383 6.18 -21.95 -13.46
N LEU A 384 5.54 -22.19 -12.31
CA LEU A 384 4.90 -21.17 -11.53
C LEU A 384 5.66 -21.00 -10.22
N TYR A 385 5.99 -19.77 -9.91
CA TYR A 385 6.86 -19.48 -8.78
C TYR A 385 6.06 -19.32 -7.50
N ASP A 386 6.47 -20.10 -6.49
CA ASP A 386 5.89 -20.10 -5.15
C ASP A 386 6.15 -18.79 -4.40
N ALA A 387 5.34 -18.55 -3.40
CA ALA A 387 5.65 -17.62 -2.33
C ALA A 387 5.18 -18.20 -1.00
N TYR A 388 5.65 -17.60 0.06
CA TYR A 388 5.33 -18.02 1.42
C TYR A 388 4.92 -16.77 2.23
N CYS A 389 5.53 -16.51 3.37
CA CYS A 389 5.35 -15.23 4.01
C CYS A 389 6.09 -14.14 3.26
N CYS A 390 5.38 -13.20 2.69
CA CYS A 390 5.93 -12.09 1.92
C CYS A 390 5.72 -10.77 2.64
N ILE A 391 6.63 -9.84 2.37
CA ILE A 391 6.42 -8.44 2.68
C ILE A 391 6.33 -7.58 1.41
N TRP A 392 6.56 -8.17 0.24
CA TRP A 392 6.35 -7.50 -1.02
C TRP A 392 4.87 -7.15 -1.18
N ALA A 393 4.60 -5.92 -1.55
CA ALA A 393 3.28 -5.31 -1.66
C ALA A 393 2.51 -5.17 -0.33
N SER A 394 2.73 -6.02 0.67
CA SER A 394 2.08 -5.93 1.98
C SER A 394 2.81 -6.74 3.03
N ASP A 395 2.98 -6.21 4.22
CA ASP A 395 3.69 -6.86 5.34
C ASP A 395 2.96 -8.10 5.91
N ALA A 396 1.76 -8.40 5.47
CA ALA A 396 0.91 -9.43 6.05
C ALA A 396 0.44 -10.48 5.03
N LEU A 397 1.24 -10.76 4.02
CA LEU A 397 0.95 -11.80 3.04
C LEU A 397 1.49 -13.15 3.52
N TYR A 398 0.60 -14.10 3.64
CA TYR A 398 0.91 -15.45 4.11
C TYR A 398 0.38 -16.50 3.13
N TYR A 399 1.17 -16.78 2.10
CA TYR A 399 0.87 -17.85 1.16
C TYR A 399 1.19 -19.20 1.76
N SER A 400 0.42 -20.23 1.42
CA SER A 400 0.69 -21.61 1.81
C SER A 400 1.64 -22.34 0.84
N GLY A 401 2.51 -21.60 0.18
CA GLY A 401 3.31 -22.08 -0.94
C GLY A 401 2.47 -22.19 -2.21
N GLY A 402 3.08 -22.66 -3.28
CA GLY A 402 2.40 -22.89 -4.54
C GLY A 402 2.49 -21.71 -5.52
N ALA A 403 1.80 -21.86 -6.61
CA ALA A 403 1.87 -20.95 -7.75
C ALA A 403 1.31 -19.57 -7.41
N VAL A 404 2.13 -18.55 -7.35
CA VAL A 404 1.73 -17.17 -7.03
C VAL A 404 1.84 -16.28 -8.27
N THR A 405 0.77 -15.57 -8.59
CA THR A 405 0.67 -14.79 -9.83
C THR A 405 1.74 -13.71 -9.95
N HIS A 406 1.91 -12.86 -8.93
CA HIS A 406 2.89 -11.77 -9.03
C HIS A 406 4.34 -12.27 -9.07
N SER A 407 4.68 -13.29 -8.27
CA SER A 407 6.01 -13.89 -8.28
C SER A 407 6.33 -14.52 -9.64
N SER A 408 5.37 -15.23 -10.23
CA SER A 408 5.52 -15.83 -11.55
C SER A 408 5.67 -14.77 -12.65
N ALA A 409 4.89 -13.68 -12.58
CA ALA A 409 4.99 -12.58 -13.56
C ALA A 409 6.34 -11.85 -13.49
N TYR A 410 6.90 -11.60 -12.30
CA TYR A 410 8.25 -11.05 -12.16
C TYR A 410 9.30 -12.00 -12.76
N ASN A 411 9.20 -13.30 -12.50
CA ASN A 411 10.11 -14.29 -13.05
C ASN A 411 9.99 -14.41 -14.59
N TYR A 412 8.77 -14.28 -15.14
CA TYR A 412 8.59 -14.18 -16.59
C TYR A 412 9.37 -13.00 -17.17
N PHE A 413 9.15 -11.80 -16.65
CA PHE A 413 9.80 -10.60 -17.18
C PHE A 413 11.33 -10.66 -17.03
N SER A 414 11.82 -11.08 -15.86
CA SER A 414 13.26 -11.16 -15.61
C SER A 414 13.94 -12.17 -16.55
N ASN A 415 13.35 -13.34 -16.79
CA ASN A 415 13.87 -14.33 -17.74
C ASN A 415 13.85 -13.79 -19.16
N LEU A 416 12.76 -13.15 -19.57
CA LEU A 416 12.64 -12.54 -20.90
C LEU A 416 13.73 -11.49 -21.15
N GLN A 417 13.95 -10.58 -20.19
CA GLN A 417 14.99 -9.56 -20.32
C GLN A 417 16.40 -10.17 -20.23
N THR A 418 16.60 -11.18 -19.39
CA THR A 418 17.88 -11.88 -19.29
C THR A 418 18.26 -12.57 -20.59
N ALA A 419 17.31 -13.16 -21.32
CA ALA A 419 17.56 -13.71 -22.63
C ALA A 419 18.06 -12.64 -23.63
N ARG A 420 17.44 -11.45 -23.64
CA ARG A 420 17.86 -10.31 -24.47
C ARG A 420 19.28 -9.83 -24.11
N ILE A 421 19.57 -9.72 -22.82
CA ILE A 421 20.90 -9.35 -22.34
C ILE A 421 21.94 -10.39 -22.76
N ALA A 422 21.62 -11.69 -22.61
CA ALA A 422 22.51 -12.79 -23.03
C ALA A 422 22.91 -12.68 -24.52
N GLU A 423 21.93 -12.43 -25.40
CA GLU A 423 22.20 -12.21 -26.82
C GLU A 423 23.17 -11.04 -27.07
N ILE A 424 22.94 -9.91 -26.39
CA ILE A 424 23.77 -8.70 -26.56
C ILE A 424 25.20 -8.93 -26.08
N ILE A 425 25.41 -9.67 -24.99
CA ILE A 425 26.76 -9.91 -24.45
C ILE A 425 27.42 -11.17 -24.98
N GLY A 426 26.74 -11.96 -25.82
CA GLY A 426 27.25 -13.17 -26.47
C GLY A 426 27.24 -14.41 -25.57
N GLU A 427 26.32 -14.46 -24.62
CA GLU A 427 26.00 -15.61 -23.76
C GLU A 427 24.82 -16.41 -24.37
N ASP A 428 24.50 -17.60 -23.81
CA ASP A 428 23.38 -18.41 -24.29
C ASP A 428 22.04 -17.87 -23.79
N PRO A 429 21.13 -17.38 -24.65
CA PRO A 429 19.81 -16.88 -24.27
C PRO A 429 18.76 -17.99 -24.08
N GLU A 430 18.98 -19.17 -24.63
CA GLU A 430 17.95 -20.21 -24.78
C GLU A 430 17.37 -20.74 -23.47
N PRO A 431 18.15 -20.93 -22.37
CA PRO A 431 17.59 -21.35 -21.11
C PRO A 431 16.53 -20.36 -20.57
N TYR A 432 16.83 -19.07 -20.68
CA TYR A 432 15.97 -18.00 -20.17
C TYR A 432 14.74 -17.77 -21.06
N ARG A 433 14.90 -17.85 -22.38
CA ARG A 433 13.78 -17.75 -23.32
C ARG A 433 12.77 -18.86 -23.11
N ARG A 434 13.24 -20.11 -23.01
CA ARG A 434 12.37 -21.26 -22.74
C ARG A 434 11.68 -21.18 -21.39
N GLU A 435 12.38 -20.70 -20.38
CA GLU A 435 11.75 -20.50 -19.06
C GLU A 435 10.67 -19.44 -19.11
N ALA A 436 10.92 -18.29 -19.74
CA ALA A 436 9.92 -17.24 -19.91
C ALA A 436 8.67 -17.74 -20.65
N GLU A 437 8.87 -18.48 -21.76
CA GLU A 437 7.76 -19.09 -22.51
C GLU A 437 6.95 -20.06 -21.66
N ALA A 438 7.62 -20.92 -20.90
CA ALA A 438 6.97 -21.91 -20.03
C ALA A 438 6.19 -21.23 -18.88
N ILE A 439 6.76 -20.19 -18.27
CA ILE A 439 6.06 -19.40 -17.24
C ILE A 439 4.80 -18.76 -17.83
N LEU A 440 4.89 -18.15 -19.01
CA LEU A 440 3.75 -17.50 -19.64
C LEU A 440 2.62 -18.50 -19.95
N GLU A 441 2.97 -19.68 -20.46
CA GLU A 441 2.02 -20.77 -20.71
C GLU A 441 1.36 -21.25 -19.41
N ALA A 442 2.16 -21.47 -18.36
CA ALA A 442 1.68 -21.95 -17.07
C ALA A 442 0.76 -20.91 -16.39
N LEU A 443 1.14 -19.62 -16.43
CA LEU A 443 0.37 -18.51 -15.89
C LEU A 443 -1.02 -18.42 -16.54
N ASN A 444 -1.07 -18.52 -17.86
CA ASN A 444 -2.31 -18.43 -18.62
C ASN A 444 -3.17 -19.70 -18.55
N SER A 445 -2.57 -20.87 -18.42
CA SER A 445 -3.33 -22.13 -18.37
C SER A 445 -3.83 -22.49 -16.98
N ARG A 446 -3.19 -22.00 -15.90
CA ARG A 446 -3.51 -22.42 -14.53
C ARG A 446 -4.05 -21.31 -13.65
N LEU A 447 -3.55 -20.08 -13.81
CA LEU A 447 -3.93 -18.95 -12.94
C LEU A 447 -4.88 -17.96 -13.60
N TRP A 448 -4.94 -17.91 -14.95
CA TRP A 448 -5.95 -17.10 -15.63
C TRP A 448 -7.34 -17.74 -15.47
N LEU A 449 -8.27 -16.99 -14.90
CA LEU A 449 -9.65 -17.40 -14.67
C LEU A 449 -10.53 -16.89 -15.84
N GLU A 450 -10.67 -17.69 -16.89
CA GLU A 450 -11.33 -17.26 -18.13
C GLU A 450 -12.76 -16.76 -17.89
N ASP A 451 -13.51 -17.44 -17.03
CA ASP A 451 -14.90 -17.07 -16.72
C ASP A 451 -15.01 -15.81 -15.85
N GLU A 452 -13.93 -15.44 -15.13
CA GLU A 452 -13.90 -14.30 -14.22
C GLU A 452 -13.10 -13.12 -14.80
N GLY A 453 -12.27 -13.35 -15.82
CA GLY A 453 -11.54 -12.33 -16.56
C GLY A 453 -10.36 -11.71 -15.82
N HIS A 454 -9.77 -12.44 -14.88
CA HIS A 454 -8.55 -12.01 -14.16
C HIS A 454 -7.71 -13.22 -13.74
N TRP A 455 -6.48 -12.95 -13.23
CA TRP A 455 -5.65 -14.00 -12.65
C TRP A 455 -6.08 -14.28 -11.21
N ALA A 456 -6.03 -15.54 -10.82
CA ALA A 456 -6.11 -15.94 -9.42
C ALA A 456 -4.98 -15.28 -8.60
N GLU A 457 -5.18 -15.14 -7.31
CA GLU A 457 -4.08 -14.69 -6.42
C GLU A 457 -2.96 -15.73 -6.40
N TYR A 458 -3.31 -16.98 -6.11
CA TYR A 458 -2.37 -18.10 -6.09
C TYR A 458 -3.11 -19.44 -6.13
N GLN A 459 -2.35 -20.54 -6.28
CA GLN A 459 -2.79 -21.90 -6.07
C GLN A 459 -1.99 -22.54 -4.96
N ASP A 460 -2.63 -23.20 -4.00
CA ASP A 460 -1.94 -23.93 -2.94
C ASP A 460 -0.99 -25.00 -3.50
N TYR A 461 0.20 -25.14 -2.93
CA TYR A 461 1.13 -26.20 -3.28
C TYR A 461 0.68 -27.56 -2.80
N MET A 462 0.22 -27.63 -1.55
CA MET A 462 -0.13 -28.86 -0.83
C MET A 462 -1.62 -28.88 -0.45
N GLY A 463 -2.05 -29.92 0.23
CA GLY A 463 -3.45 -30.11 0.62
C GLY A 463 -4.33 -30.42 -0.57
N LEU A 464 -5.43 -29.70 -0.71
CA LEU A 464 -6.39 -29.85 -1.82
C LEU A 464 -6.01 -29.06 -3.06
N LYS A 465 -4.86 -28.41 -3.07
CA LYS A 465 -4.34 -27.59 -4.18
C LYS A 465 -5.36 -26.58 -4.71
N ARG A 466 -6.03 -25.88 -3.80
CA ARG A 466 -7.08 -24.94 -4.12
C ARG A 466 -6.54 -23.71 -4.85
N VAL A 467 -7.33 -23.18 -5.77
CA VAL A 467 -7.07 -21.91 -6.46
C VAL A 467 -7.80 -20.78 -5.73
N HIS A 468 -7.04 -19.80 -5.25
CA HIS A 468 -7.56 -18.61 -4.55
C HIS A 468 -7.92 -17.54 -5.58
N LYS A 469 -9.20 -17.46 -5.89
CA LYS A 469 -9.72 -16.64 -6.99
C LYS A 469 -9.80 -15.15 -6.68
N SER A 470 -9.95 -14.77 -5.42
CA SER A 470 -10.02 -13.37 -5.02
C SER A 470 -8.64 -12.73 -5.06
N ALA A 471 -8.32 -12.07 -6.16
CA ALA A 471 -7.03 -11.45 -6.39
C ALA A 471 -6.88 -10.11 -5.68
N ALA A 472 -5.69 -9.84 -5.19
CA ALA A 472 -5.25 -8.51 -4.83
C ALA A 472 -4.87 -7.69 -6.07
N ILE A 473 -4.77 -6.37 -5.94
CA ILE A 473 -4.38 -5.53 -7.09
C ILE A 473 -2.97 -5.82 -7.59
N TRP A 474 -2.04 -6.32 -6.75
CA TRP A 474 -0.70 -6.74 -7.21
C TRP A 474 -0.73 -7.97 -8.13
N SER A 475 -1.69 -8.86 -7.98
CA SER A 475 -1.89 -9.97 -8.92
C SER A 475 -2.60 -9.54 -10.23
N ILE A 476 -3.04 -8.29 -10.30
CA ILE A 476 -3.58 -7.67 -11.51
C ILE A 476 -2.53 -6.83 -12.22
N TYR A 477 -1.90 -5.88 -11.52
CA TYR A 477 -0.98 -4.96 -12.19
C TYR A 477 0.36 -5.62 -12.57
N THR A 478 0.86 -6.61 -11.81
CA THR A 478 2.18 -7.19 -12.09
C THR A 478 2.22 -7.94 -13.44
N PRO A 479 1.27 -8.82 -13.79
CA PRO A 479 1.25 -9.42 -15.12
C PRO A 479 1.15 -8.39 -16.25
N ILE A 480 0.40 -7.31 -16.06
CA ILE A 480 0.27 -6.22 -17.03
C ILE A 480 1.60 -5.49 -17.20
N ASP A 481 2.22 -5.08 -16.10
CA ASP A 481 3.47 -4.33 -16.10
C ASP A 481 4.67 -5.15 -16.61
N CYS A 482 4.63 -6.46 -16.38
CA CYS A 482 5.61 -7.42 -16.91
C CYS A 482 5.34 -7.83 -18.37
N GLY A 483 4.22 -7.44 -18.95
CA GLY A 483 3.84 -7.83 -20.31
C GLY A 483 3.48 -9.32 -20.45
N ALA A 484 3.09 -9.97 -19.35
CA ALA A 484 2.69 -11.39 -19.32
C ALA A 484 1.22 -11.59 -19.72
N CYS A 485 0.68 -10.74 -20.58
CA CYS A 485 -0.74 -10.75 -20.93
C CYS A 485 -1.02 -10.23 -22.34
N THR A 486 -2.17 -10.60 -22.87
CA THR A 486 -2.75 -9.98 -24.06
C THR A 486 -3.43 -8.65 -23.70
N PRO A 487 -3.70 -7.76 -24.66
CA PRO A 487 -4.47 -6.54 -24.42
C PRO A 487 -5.88 -6.81 -23.87
N GLU A 488 -6.53 -7.88 -24.28
CA GLU A 488 -7.83 -8.30 -23.75
C GLU A 488 -7.74 -8.72 -22.30
N GLN A 489 -6.74 -9.52 -21.94
CA GLN A 489 -6.51 -9.92 -20.55
C GLN A 489 -6.25 -8.69 -19.66
N ALA A 490 -5.41 -7.76 -20.11
CA ALA A 490 -5.16 -6.52 -19.38
C ALA A 490 -6.43 -5.70 -19.18
N TRP A 491 -7.26 -5.59 -20.22
CA TRP A 491 -8.54 -4.86 -20.14
C TRP A 491 -9.51 -5.56 -19.17
N ARG A 492 -9.70 -6.88 -19.28
CA ARG A 492 -10.60 -7.65 -18.42
C ARG A 492 -10.12 -7.65 -16.97
N ALA A 493 -8.84 -7.83 -16.73
CA ALA A 493 -8.27 -7.83 -15.39
C ALA A 493 -8.40 -6.46 -14.69
N THR A 494 -8.26 -5.35 -15.42
CA THR A 494 -8.55 -4.04 -14.85
C THR A 494 -10.05 -3.82 -14.58
N ARG A 495 -10.95 -4.46 -15.34
CA ARG A 495 -12.40 -4.48 -15.04
C ARG A 495 -12.72 -5.24 -13.74
N TYR A 496 -11.98 -6.32 -13.45
CA TYR A 496 -12.12 -6.98 -12.15
C TYR A 496 -11.87 -6.00 -10.99
N VAL A 497 -10.86 -5.11 -11.12
CA VAL A 497 -10.62 -4.09 -10.10
C VAL A 497 -11.81 -3.14 -9.96
N ASP A 498 -12.38 -2.67 -11.08
CA ASP A 498 -13.58 -1.81 -11.05
C ASP A 498 -14.76 -2.44 -10.30
N GLU A 499 -14.95 -3.75 -10.44
CA GLU A 499 -16.16 -4.44 -9.98
C GLU A 499 -15.98 -5.11 -8.61
N ARG A 500 -14.75 -5.51 -8.25
CA ARG A 500 -14.51 -6.38 -7.09
C ARG A 500 -13.66 -5.76 -6.00
N ILE A 501 -12.80 -4.83 -6.34
CA ILE A 501 -11.92 -4.18 -5.35
C ILE A 501 -12.64 -2.97 -4.76
N PRO A 502 -12.61 -2.79 -3.44
CA PRO A 502 -13.24 -1.66 -2.77
C PRO A 502 -12.72 -0.30 -3.28
N HIS A 503 -13.66 0.58 -3.62
CA HIS A 503 -13.40 1.95 -4.08
C HIS A 503 -13.69 2.95 -2.98
N ILE A 504 -12.67 3.71 -2.58
CA ILE A 504 -12.75 4.69 -1.50
C ILE A 504 -12.90 6.10 -2.09
N PRO A 505 -14.02 6.81 -1.83
CA PRO A 505 -14.27 8.12 -2.42
C PRO A 505 -13.23 9.16 -1.96
N VAL A 506 -12.64 9.87 -2.92
CA VAL A 506 -11.78 11.04 -2.67
C VAL A 506 -12.60 12.30 -2.92
N ARG A 507 -13.41 12.67 -1.93
CA ARG A 507 -14.25 13.87 -1.99
C ARG A 507 -13.58 15.03 -1.28
N TYR A 508 -13.61 16.20 -1.92
CA TYR A 508 -13.00 17.40 -1.36
C TYR A 508 -13.80 18.66 -1.69
N ARG A 509 -13.56 19.68 -0.90
CA ARG A 509 -14.14 21.02 -1.09
C ARG A 509 -13.11 22.10 -0.81
N TYR A 510 -13.25 23.21 -1.48
CA TYR A 510 -12.40 24.38 -1.27
C TYR A 510 -12.96 25.32 -0.20
N ASP A 511 -12.07 25.96 0.57
CA ASP A 511 -12.45 27.17 1.31
C ASP A 511 -12.46 28.39 0.36
N LYS A 512 -13.65 28.88 0.06
CA LYS A 512 -13.84 30.03 -0.83
C LYS A 512 -13.15 31.29 -0.32
N GLY A 513 -13.05 31.46 1.01
CA GLY A 513 -12.36 32.58 1.64
C GLY A 513 -10.86 32.54 1.35
N THR A 514 -10.27 31.38 1.52
CA THR A 514 -8.85 31.12 1.24
C THR A 514 -8.53 31.30 -0.24
N LEU A 515 -9.30 30.72 -1.16
CA LEU A 515 -9.09 30.90 -2.60
C LEU A 515 -9.12 32.38 -3.00
N LYS A 516 -10.11 33.14 -2.48
CA LYS A 516 -10.20 34.58 -2.72
C LYS A 516 -8.99 35.33 -2.15
N ALA A 517 -8.54 34.99 -0.97
CA ALA A 517 -7.40 35.65 -0.31
C ALA A 517 -6.08 35.37 -1.04
N LEU A 518 -5.92 34.17 -1.59
CA LEU A 518 -4.77 33.77 -2.42
C LEU A 518 -4.90 34.22 -3.89
N GLY A 519 -6.08 34.70 -4.32
CA GLY A 519 -6.32 35.07 -5.71
C GLY A 519 -6.41 33.88 -6.68
N LEU A 520 -6.64 32.68 -6.18
CA LEU A 520 -6.65 31.46 -6.97
C LEU A 520 -8.00 31.19 -7.62
N LYS A 521 -7.96 30.68 -8.85
CA LYS A 521 -9.10 30.17 -9.61
C LYS A 521 -8.82 28.74 -10.00
N LEU A 522 -9.45 27.78 -9.30
CA LEU A 522 -9.31 26.35 -9.56
C LEU A 522 -10.55 25.78 -10.24
N PRO A 523 -10.44 24.69 -11.00
CA PRO A 523 -11.59 23.93 -11.48
C PRO A 523 -12.51 23.55 -10.32
N LYS A 524 -13.78 23.28 -10.62
CA LYS A 524 -14.68 22.74 -9.57
C LYS A 524 -14.15 21.39 -9.07
N PRO A 525 -14.33 21.09 -7.77
CA PRO A 525 -14.03 19.76 -7.27
C PRO A 525 -14.76 18.67 -8.05
N GLU A 526 -14.04 17.65 -8.46
CA GLU A 526 -14.61 16.47 -9.08
C GLU A 526 -15.31 15.62 -8.02
N GLN A 527 -16.38 14.92 -8.41
CA GLN A 527 -17.23 14.18 -7.48
C GLN A 527 -17.08 12.66 -7.64
N ASP A 528 -16.45 12.23 -8.73
CA ASP A 528 -16.32 10.81 -9.14
C ASP A 528 -14.87 10.31 -9.08
N LEU A 529 -14.10 10.83 -8.14
CA LEU A 529 -12.75 10.35 -7.86
C LEU A 529 -12.76 9.32 -6.74
N PHE A 530 -12.01 8.24 -6.96
CA PHE A 530 -11.85 7.14 -6.02
C PHE A 530 -10.40 6.68 -6.01
N THR A 531 -9.88 6.35 -4.83
CA THR A 531 -8.76 5.43 -4.68
C THR A 531 -9.31 4.01 -4.53
N VAL A 532 -8.44 3.02 -4.57
CA VAL A 532 -8.82 1.62 -4.38
C VAL A 532 -8.08 1.02 -3.20
N SER A 533 -8.72 0.05 -2.55
CA SER A 533 -8.04 -0.81 -1.58
C SER A 533 -7.07 -1.75 -2.29
N THR A 534 -6.11 -2.26 -1.55
CA THR A 534 -5.20 -3.31 -2.05
C THR A 534 -5.92 -4.62 -2.32
N THR A 535 -6.92 -4.94 -1.52
CA THR A 535 -7.73 -6.17 -1.65
C THR A 535 -9.18 -5.93 -1.23
N ASN A 536 -10.02 -6.93 -1.44
CA ASN A 536 -11.36 -7.02 -0.86
C ASN A 536 -11.44 -8.03 0.29
N TRP A 537 -10.30 -8.39 0.89
CA TRP A 537 -10.22 -9.41 1.95
C TRP A 537 -10.63 -8.84 3.31
N LEU A 538 -11.14 -9.71 4.16
CA LEU A 538 -11.53 -9.41 5.54
C LEU A 538 -11.19 -10.62 6.43
N PRO A 539 -10.91 -10.43 7.70
CA PRO A 539 -10.92 -9.16 8.45
C PRO A 539 -9.82 -8.19 8.01
N TYR A 540 -9.90 -6.95 8.49
CA TYR A 540 -8.89 -5.94 8.22
C TYR A 540 -7.53 -6.34 8.79
N VAL A 541 -6.51 -6.28 7.96
CA VAL A 541 -5.10 -6.43 8.36
C VAL A 541 -4.30 -5.37 7.65
N TRP A 542 -4.02 -4.31 8.31
CA TRP A 542 -3.22 -3.17 7.87
C TRP A 542 -3.10 -3.03 6.33
N SER A 543 -1.91 -3.04 5.75
CA SER A 543 -1.71 -2.82 4.31
C SER A 543 -2.35 -3.86 3.37
N THR A 544 -2.88 -4.96 3.89
CA THR A 544 -3.48 -6.02 3.07
C THR A 544 -4.85 -5.65 2.51
N ASN A 545 -5.58 -4.77 3.17
CA ASN A 545 -6.91 -4.32 2.73
C ASN A 545 -7.15 -2.85 3.08
N ASN A 546 -6.23 -2.03 2.69
CA ASN A 546 -6.21 -0.59 2.91
C ASN A 546 -5.86 0.13 1.61
N VAL A 547 -5.88 1.46 1.61
CA VAL A 547 -5.34 2.27 0.52
C VAL A 547 -3.85 2.47 0.78
N ALA A 548 -3.02 1.81 -0.02
CA ALA A 548 -1.58 2.05 -0.06
C ALA A 548 -1.26 2.81 -1.35
N HIS A 549 -0.74 4.02 -1.22
CA HIS A 549 -0.58 4.94 -2.36
C HIS A 549 0.32 4.37 -3.46
N GLU A 550 1.38 3.67 -3.11
CA GLU A 550 2.25 2.98 -4.07
C GLU A 550 1.52 1.91 -4.86
N GLU A 551 0.62 1.18 -4.22
CA GLU A 551 -0.18 0.15 -4.87
C GLU A 551 -1.25 0.78 -5.79
N VAL A 552 -1.86 1.89 -5.36
CA VAL A 552 -2.82 2.66 -6.16
C VAL A 552 -2.14 3.26 -7.38
N ALA A 553 -0.96 3.86 -7.22
CA ALA A 553 -0.18 4.43 -8.33
C ALA A 553 0.24 3.34 -9.33
N ASN A 554 0.61 2.14 -8.85
CA ASN A 554 0.95 1.00 -9.70
C ASN A 554 -0.28 0.47 -10.46
N MET A 555 -1.44 0.42 -9.78
CA MET A 555 -2.69 0.05 -10.44
C MET A 555 -3.11 1.10 -11.49
N ALA A 556 -2.94 2.39 -11.20
CA ALA A 556 -3.17 3.46 -12.18
C ALA A 556 -2.27 3.30 -13.41
N LEU A 557 -0.98 2.98 -13.20
CA LEU A 557 -0.04 2.65 -14.29
C LEU A 557 -0.57 1.48 -15.13
N ALA A 558 -1.06 0.42 -14.51
CA ALA A 558 -1.62 -0.74 -15.21
C ALA A 558 -2.87 -0.39 -16.03
N TYR A 559 -3.76 0.46 -15.53
CA TYR A 559 -4.89 0.98 -16.33
C TYR A 559 -4.42 1.73 -17.57
N LEU A 560 -3.40 2.60 -17.43
CA LEU A 560 -2.82 3.35 -18.55
C LEU A 560 -2.14 2.39 -19.55
N GLN A 561 -1.49 1.34 -19.06
CA GLN A 561 -0.88 0.30 -19.89
C GLN A 561 -1.93 -0.55 -20.63
N ALA A 562 -3.06 -0.80 -20.02
CA ALA A 562 -4.21 -1.47 -20.65
C ALA A 562 -4.96 -0.58 -21.67
N GLY A 563 -4.56 0.68 -21.83
CA GLY A 563 -5.22 1.64 -22.74
C GLY A 563 -6.53 2.22 -22.20
N ARG A 564 -6.78 2.10 -20.90
CA ARG A 564 -7.94 2.65 -20.19
C ARG A 564 -7.60 4.02 -19.58
N ASN A 565 -7.32 4.97 -20.45
CA ASN A 565 -6.73 6.26 -20.10
C ASN A 565 -7.53 7.03 -19.04
N ASP A 566 -8.87 7.16 -19.21
CA ASP A 566 -9.71 7.91 -18.27
C ASP A 566 -9.72 7.28 -16.87
N SER A 567 -9.86 5.96 -16.80
CA SER A 567 -9.84 5.24 -15.52
C SER A 567 -8.48 5.40 -14.82
N GLY A 568 -7.39 5.18 -15.58
CA GLY A 568 -6.04 5.34 -15.05
C GLY A 568 -5.73 6.77 -14.61
N PHE A 569 -6.13 7.77 -15.40
CA PHE A 569 -5.96 9.17 -15.03
C PHE A 569 -6.74 9.54 -13.76
N LYS A 570 -8.01 9.14 -13.67
CA LYS A 570 -8.86 9.43 -12.49
C LYS A 570 -8.30 8.77 -11.24
N LEU A 571 -7.85 7.51 -11.34
CA LEU A 571 -7.23 6.81 -10.21
C LEU A 571 -5.94 7.48 -9.76
N LEU A 572 -5.04 7.82 -10.71
CA LEU A 572 -3.80 8.53 -10.43
C LEU A 572 -4.06 9.91 -9.81
N LYS A 573 -5.05 10.65 -10.33
CA LYS A 573 -5.43 11.95 -9.77
C LYS A 573 -6.00 11.84 -8.37
N ALA A 574 -6.84 10.85 -8.11
CA ALA A 574 -7.40 10.61 -6.79
C ALA A 574 -6.29 10.32 -5.77
N ASP A 575 -5.33 9.49 -6.14
CA ASP A 575 -4.17 9.14 -5.35
C ASP A 575 -3.34 10.38 -5.00
N LEU A 576 -2.92 11.14 -6.01
CA LEU A 576 -2.13 12.37 -5.83
C LEU A 576 -2.87 13.44 -5.02
N LEU A 577 -4.18 13.54 -5.16
CA LEU A 577 -4.98 14.46 -4.32
C LEU A 577 -5.00 14.01 -2.86
N ASP A 578 -5.14 12.72 -2.62
CA ASP A 578 -5.22 12.18 -1.26
C ASP A 578 -3.91 12.42 -0.50
N GLU A 579 -2.77 12.14 -1.10
CA GLU A 579 -1.47 12.25 -0.44
C GLU A 579 -0.89 13.67 -0.44
N MET A 580 -0.89 14.36 -1.60
CA MET A 580 -0.19 15.64 -1.76
C MET A 580 -0.95 16.85 -1.23
N TYR A 581 -2.30 16.81 -1.23
CA TYR A 581 -3.15 17.99 -0.99
C TYR A 581 -4.13 17.84 0.16
N LEU A 582 -4.70 16.66 0.35
CA LEU A 582 -5.71 16.38 1.37
C LEU A 582 -5.13 15.86 2.67
N GLY A 583 -3.89 15.37 2.61
CA GLY A 583 -3.09 14.99 3.77
C GLY A 583 -2.60 16.19 4.59
N LYS A 584 -1.66 15.94 5.47
CA LYS A 584 -1.08 16.96 6.37
C LYS A 584 0.31 17.42 5.92
N CYS A 585 0.90 16.75 4.93
CA CYS A 585 2.22 17.05 4.39
C CYS A 585 2.08 17.51 2.94
N PRO A 586 2.33 18.79 2.62
CA PRO A 586 2.16 19.29 1.26
C PRO A 586 3.16 18.65 0.30
N GLY A 587 2.67 18.20 -0.86
CA GLY A 587 3.52 17.61 -1.88
C GLY A 587 4.18 16.31 -1.45
N ASN A 588 3.52 15.55 -0.62
CA ASN A 588 4.01 14.29 -0.07
C ASN A 588 3.82 13.13 -1.06
N PHE A 589 4.72 12.15 -0.98
CA PHE A 589 4.61 10.84 -1.61
C PHE A 589 4.63 9.79 -0.50
N GLY A 590 3.44 9.55 0.09
CA GLY A 590 3.29 8.69 1.26
C GLY A 590 2.79 7.30 0.90
N GLN A 591 2.87 6.39 1.85
CA GLN A 591 2.43 5.01 1.71
C GLN A 591 1.00 4.78 2.24
N ILE A 592 0.61 5.51 3.29
CA ILE A 592 -0.64 5.30 4.02
C ILE A 592 -1.57 6.47 3.78
N SER A 593 -2.79 6.17 3.38
CA SER A 593 -3.79 7.17 3.07
C SER A 593 -4.51 7.71 4.29
N PHE A 594 -5.27 8.77 4.06
CA PHE A 594 -6.26 9.27 5.01
C PHE A 594 -7.28 8.20 5.46
N TYR A 595 -7.57 7.23 4.60
CA TYR A 595 -8.51 6.15 4.89
C TYR A 595 -8.01 5.24 6.02
N ASP A 596 -6.71 5.04 6.15
CA ASP A 596 -6.14 4.35 7.29
C ASP A 596 -6.11 5.23 8.53
N LYS A 597 -7.21 5.24 9.25
CA LYS A 597 -7.33 6.01 10.48
C LYS A 597 -6.53 5.44 11.65
N ALA A 598 -6.12 4.19 11.60
CA ALA A 598 -5.30 3.58 12.64
C ALA A 598 -3.91 4.22 12.68
N LYS A 599 -3.35 4.55 11.52
CA LYS A 599 -2.05 5.21 11.37
C LYS A 599 -2.14 6.73 11.38
N LYS A 600 -3.27 7.32 11.05
CA LYS A 600 -3.61 8.76 11.03
C LYS A 600 -2.82 9.64 10.06
N GLU A 601 -1.73 9.18 9.49
CA GLU A 601 -0.78 9.96 8.70
C GLU A 601 -0.23 9.13 7.54
N ALA A 602 0.09 9.80 6.43
CA ALA A 602 0.91 9.23 5.38
C ALA A 602 2.39 9.30 5.74
N TYR A 603 3.20 8.36 5.32
CA TYR A 603 4.65 8.49 5.40
C TYR A 603 5.13 9.66 4.56
N ARG A 604 6.17 10.35 5.01
CA ARG A 604 6.75 11.47 4.27
C ARG A 604 7.81 10.99 3.30
N ASP A 605 7.48 11.04 2.00
CA ASP A 605 8.32 10.63 0.88
C ASP A 605 8.90 9.22 1.02
N PHE A 606 8.00 8.26 0.86
CA PHE A 606 8.30 6.85 0.94
C PHE A 606 8.81 6.32 -0.42
N ALA A 607 9.83 5.49 -0.42
CA ALA A 607 10.53 5.11 -1.66
C ALA A 607 9.64 4.37 -2.66
N ASP A 608 8.79 3.49 -2.17
CA ASP A 608 7.81 2.77 -2.98
C ASP A 608 7.01 3.72 -3.84
N ASN A 609 6.38 4.67 -3.17
CA ASN A 609 5.49 5.60 -3.82
C ASN A 609 6.26 6.58 -4.71
N VAL A 610 7.42 7.08 -4.27
CA VAL A 610 8.30 7.92 -5.10
C VAL A 610 8.68 7.22 -6.40
N GLY A 611 9.09 5.95 -6.30
CA GLY A 611 9.51 5.17 -7.47
C GLY A 611 8.35 4.88 -8.42
N ILE A 612 7.23 4.40 -7.91
CA ILE A 612 6.07 4.04 -8.75
C ILE A 612 5.38 5.27 -9.31
N THR A 613 5.20 6.34 -8.53
CA THR A 613 4.61 7.58 -9.05
C THR A 613 5.47 8.18 -10.17
N SER A 614 6.82 8.08 -10.07
CA SER A 614 7.69 8.50 -11.17
C SER A 614 7.39 7.73 -12.46
N ARG A 615 7.18 6.42 -12.38
CA ARG A 615 6.78 5.58 -13.51
C ARG A 615 5.35 5.88 -13.98
N ALA A 616 4.39 6.01 -13.07
CA ALA A 616 3.00 6.28 -13.42
C ALA A 616 2.85 7.61 -14.19
N ILE A 617 3.62 8.64 -13.82
CA ILE A 617 3.65 9.92 -14.52
C ILE A 617 4.41 9.80 -15.85
N VAL A 618 5.67 9.39 -15.82
CA VAL A 618 6.55 9.47 -17.01
C VAL A 618 6.29 8.31 -17.97
N ASN A 619 6.25 7.07 -17.46
CA ASN A 619 6.03 5.89 -18.32
C ASN A 619 4.55 5.61 -18.58
N GLY A 620 3.65 6.02 -17.67
CA GLY A 620 2.20 5.86 -17.80
C GLY A 620 1.53 7.02 -18.51
N LEU A 621 1.31 8.13 -17.81
CA LEU A 621 0.52 9.28 -18.31
C LEU A 621 1.15 9.92 -19.54
N PHE A 622 2.45 10.26 -19.47
CA PHE A 622 3.19 10.79 -20.60
C PHE A 622 3.70 9.72 -21.57
N GLY A 623 3.75 8.47 -21.14
CA GLY A 623 4.00 7.30 -21.96
C GLY A 623 5.40 7.24 -22.58
N ILE A 624 6.42 7.80 -21.96
CA ILE A 624 7.82 7.72 -22.43
C ILE A 624 8.37 6.35 -22.04
N LEU A 625 8.56 5.48 -23.00
CA LEU A 625 8.94 4.08 -22.82
C LEU A 625 10.25 3.78 -23.60
N PRO A 626 11.42 4.09 -23.04
CA PRO A 626 12.68 3.75 -23.66
C PRO A 626 12.90 2.22 -23.71
N ASP A 627 13.46 1.74 -24.78
CA ASP A 627 14.03 0.41 -24.90
C ASP A 627 15.35 0.45 -25.66
N ALA A 628 16.40 0.85 -24.93
CA ALA A 628 17.73 0.96 -25.48
C ALA A 628 18.31 -0.38 -25.96
N LEU A 629 17.78 -1.52 -25.45
CA LEU A 629 18.18 -2.85 -25.90
C LEU A 629 17.79 -3.09 -27.37
N ASP A 630 16.67 -2.53 -27.80
CA ASP A 630 16.18 -2.61 -29.19
C ASP A 630 16.47 -1.32 -30.00
N GLY A 631 17.07 -0.31 -29.36
CA GLY A 631 17.35 0.99 -29.98
C GLY A 631 16.11 1.84 -30.26
N GLU A 632 15.02 1.66 -29.51
CA GLU A 632 13.73 2.32 -29.71
C GLU A 632 13.28 3.07 -28.46
N CYS A 633 12.49 4.14 -28.65
CA CYS A 633 11.73 4.78 -27.60
C CYS A 633 10.29 5.00 -28.06
N VAL A 634 9.36 4.36 -27.39
CA VAL A 634 7.93 4.53 -27.67
C VAL A 634 7.38 5.69 -26.84
N ILE A 635 6.62 6.58 -27.50
CA ILE A 635 5.77 7.57 -26.85
C ILE A 635 4.32 7.08 -27.00
N ARG A 636 3.72 6.68 -25.89
CA ARG A 636 2.34 6.19 -25.78
C ARG A 636 1.60 7.00 -24.73
N GLN A 637 1.35 8.27 -25.03
CA GLN A 637 0.65 9.15 -24.10
C GLN A 637 -0.77 8.62 -23.78
N ALA A 638 -1.17 8.78 -22.52
CA ALA A 638 -2.44 8.32 -21.98
C ALA A 638 -3.25 9.47 -21.37
N PHE A 639 -3.25 10.64 -22.04
CA PHE A 639 -3.96 11.81 -21.56
C PHE A 639 -5.49 11.62 -21.65
N PRO A 640 -6.25 12.26 -20.75
CA PRO A 640 -7.69 12.39 -20.89
C PRO A 640 -8.07 13.04 -22.24
N ASP A 641 -9.20 12.65 -22.79
CA ASP A 641 -9.64 13.11 -24.13
C ASP A 641 -9.83 14.62 -24.22
N GLU A 642 -10.17 15.28 -23.11
CA GLU A 642 -10.32 16.74 -23.04
C GLU A 642 -9.00 17.51 -23.07
N TRP A 643 -7.85 16.86 -22.89
CA TRP A 643 -6.56 17.54 -22.97
C TRP A 643 -6.15 17.75 -24.42
N ASN A 644 -6.04 19.01 -24.82
CA ASN A 644 -5.61 19.39 -26.16
C ASN A 644 -4.14 19.80 -26.22
N GLU A 645 -3.50 19.96 -25.09
CA GLU A 645 -2.09 20.29 -24.96
C GLU A 645 -1.51 19.73 -23.67
N ALA A 646 -0.28 19.29 -23.71
CA ALA A 646 0.53 18.94 -22.55
C ALA A 646 2.00 18.92 -22.94
N SER A 647 2.90 19.08 -21.97
CA SER A 647 4.32 18.90 -22.21
C SER A 647 5.05 18.35 -21.00
N ILE A 648 6.09 17.60 -21.28
CA ILE A 648 7.02 17.07 -20.29
C ILE A 648 8.46 17.30 -20.74
N LYS A 649 9.32 17.63 -19.79
CA LYS A 649 10.77 17.59 -19.96
C LYS A 649 11.33 16.60 -18.98
N THR A 650 12.12 15.65 -19.46
CA THR A 650 12.96 14.75 -18.67
C THR A 650 14.41 14.87 -19.17
N PRO A 651 15.41 14.35 -18.43
CA PRO A 651 16.79 14.36 -18.92
C PRO A 651 17.02 13.62 -20.23
N TYR A 652 16.25 12.57 -20.48
CA TYR A 652 16.40 11.72 -21.68
C TYR A 652 15.58 12.20 -22.87
N LEU A 653 14.37 12.69 -22.60
CA LEU A 653 13.43 13.07 -23.65
C LEU A 653 12.48 14.14 -23.16
N SER A 654 12.25 15.13 -24.02
CA SER A 654 11.25 16.17 -23.81
C SER A 654 10.31 16.15 -25.00
N TYR A 655 9.01 16.34 -24.74
CA TYR A 655 8.09 16.58 -25.82
C TYR A 655 6.96 17.51 -25.42
N SER A 656 6.41 18.23 -26.39
CA SER A 656 5.13 18.91 -26.32
C SER A 656 4.12 18.19 -27.22
N PHE A 657 2.93 18.03 -26.70
CA PHE A 657 1.76 17.51 -27.38
C PHE A 657 0.75 18.62 -27.59
N ARG A 658 0.17 18.70 -28.81
CA ARG A 658 -0.99 19.54 -29.08
C ARG A 658 -1.92 18.88 -30.08
N ARG A 659 -3.20 19.12 -29.93
CA ARG A 659 -4.25 18.61 -30.82
C ARG A 659 -4.75 19.72 -31.72
N GLU A 660 -4.63 19.53 -33.03
CA GLU A 660 -5.09 20.48 -34.03
C GLU A 660 -6.07 19.79 -35.01
N GLY A 661 -7.36 19.97 -34.78
CA GLY A 661 -8.39 19.31 -35.56
C GLY A 661 -8.29 17.77 -35.41
N LYS A 662 -8.01 17.07 -36.53
CA LYS A 662 -7.86 15.61 -36.53
C LYS A 662 -6.42 15.16 -36.27
N PHE A 663 -5.49 16.04 -36.03
CA PHE A 663 -4.09 15.72 -35.88
C PHE A 663 -3.63 15.90 -34.43
N ASP A 664 -2.95 14.88 -33.94
CA ASP A 664 -2.11 14.98 -32.75
C ASP A 664 -0.67 15.25 -33.19
N ILE A 665 -0.06 16.30 -32.65
CA ILE A 665 1.26 16.79 -33.04
C ILE A 665 2.20 16.70 -31.84
N TYR A 666 3.34 16.04 -32.05
CA TYR A 666 4.38 15.85 -31.07
C TYR A 666 5.64 16.56 -31.52
N GLU A 667 6.14 17.53 -30.76
CA GLU A 667 7.44 18.13 -30.93
C GLU A 667 8.39 17.52 -29.93
N ILE A 668 9.40 16.78 -30.39
CA ILE A 668 10.19 15.88 -29.55
C ILE A 668 11.66 16.28 -29.63
N GLU A 669 12.34 16.30 -28.47
CA GLU A 669 13.79 16.41 -28.36
C GLU A 669 14.31 15.29 -27.47
N GLN A 670 15.23 14.47 -27.97
CA GLN A 670 15.86 13.37 -27.22
C GLN A 670 17.32 13.66 -26.91
N ASN A 671 17.77 13.15 -25.75
CA ASN A 671 19.13 13.25 -25.22
C ASN A 671 19.64 11.90 -24.67
N PHE A 672 19.18 10.78 -25.22
CA PHE A 672 19.72 9.47 -24.86
C PHE A 672 21.20 9.38 -25.24
N THR A 673 21.98 8.61 -24.50
CA THR A 673 23.42 8.40 -24.76
C THR A 673 23.65 7.89 -26.19
N ALA A 674 22.87 6.89 -26.61
CA ALA A 674 22.73 6.50 -28.00
C ALA A 674 21.34 6.94 -28.48
N PRO A 675 21.22 7.70 -29.58
CA PRO A 675 19.93 8.14 -30.09
C PRO A 675 19.05 6.95 -30.45
N LEU A 676 17.81 6.97 -29.92
CA LEU A 676 16.81 5.92 -30.13
C LEU A 676 15.86 6.29 -31.27
N GLN A 677 15.36 5.31 -32.01
CA GLN A 677 14.27 5.51 -32.95
C GLN A 677 13.00 5.85 -32.17
N ILE A 678 12.39 7.00 -32.44
CA ILE A 678 11.15 7.41 -31.77
C ILE A 678 9.95 6.80 -32.50
N ILE A 679 9.04 6.25 -31.72
CA ILE A 679 7.78 5.64 -32.20
C ILE A 679 6.64 6.23 -31.39
N VAL A 680 5.66 6.85 -32.05
CA VAL A 680 4.44 7.32 -31.39
C VAL A 680 3.35 6.27 -31.57
N ARG A 681 2.77 5.84 -30.46
CA ARG A 681 1.60 4.94 -30.39
C ARG A 681 0.38 5.73 -29.90
N ALA A 682 -0.49 6.10 -30.81
CA ALA A 682 -1.74 6.77 -30.48
C ALA A 682 -2.81 5.74 -30.07
N ASN A 683 -3.41 5.93 -28.91
CA ASN A 683 -4.39 5.00 -28.35
C ASN A 683 -5.71 5.06 -29.15
N ALA A 684 -6.19 3.92 -29.59
CA ALA A 684 -7.50 3.72 -30.20
C ALA A 684 -8.55 3.12 -29.22
N GLY A 685 -8.11 2.74 -28.03
CA GLY A 685 -8.90 2.03 -27.02
C GLY A 685 -8.64 0.52 -27.02
N GLY A 686 -8.88 -0.11 -25.86
CA GLY A 686 -8.78 -1.56 -25.68
C GLY A 686 -7.41 -2.17 -26.05
N GLY A 687 -6.32 -1.42 -25.81
CA GLY A 687 -4.96 -1.86 -26.10
C GLY A 687 -4.59 -1.88 -27.59
N LYS A 688 -5.39 -1.27 -28.47
CA LYS A 688 -5.03 -1.03 -29.88
C LYS A 688 -4.47 0.37 -30.10
N TYR A 689 -3.51 0.44 -30.98
CA TYR A 689 -2.76 1.67 -31.27
C TYR A 689 -2.53 1.87 -32.75
N LEU A 690 -2.52 3.15 -33.17
CA LEU A 690 -1.93 3.57 -34.44
C LEU A 690 -0.47 3.89 -34.17
N GLU A 691 0.44 3.17 -34.84
CA GLU A 691 1.87 3.39 -34.73
C GLU A 691 2.40 4.30 -35.83
N VAL A 692 3.11 5.35 -35.45
CA VAL A 692 3.79 6.26 -36.38
C VAL A 692 5.28 6.30 -36.02
N LYS A 693 6.11 5.79 -36.91
CA LYS A 693 7.55 5.75 -36.72
C LYS A 693 8.19 7.08 -37.13
N GLY A 694 8.99 7.60 -36.24
CA GLY A 694 9.88 8.72 -36.47
C GLY A 694 11.30 8.25 -36.83
N THR A 695 12.28 9.07 -36.52
CA THR A 695 13.70 8.82 -36.74
C THR A 695 14.45 8.74 -35.41
N SER A 696 15.75 8.58 -35.47
CA SER A 696 16.68 8.75 -34.35
C SER A 696 17.24 10.18 -34.23
N ASP A 697 16.69 11.14 -34.96
CA ASP A 697 17.16 12.53 -34.91
C ASP A 697 16.94 13.12 -33.50
N LYS A 698 17.90 14.01 -33.11
CA LYS A 698 17.79 14.68 -31.81
C LYS A 698 16.50 15.48 -31.65
N LYS A 699 16.04 16.12 -32.74
CA LYS A 699 14.79 16.90 -32.75
C LYS A 699 13.93 16.48 -33.94
N GLN A 700 12.66 16.26 -33.67
CA GLN A 700 11.72 15.90 -34.71
C GLN A 700 10.30 16.27 -34.36
N THR A 701 9.45 16.37 -35.39
CA THR A 701 8.01 16.57 -35.20
C THR A 701 7.29 15.38 -35.82
N ILE A 702 6.48 14.68 -35.02
CA ILE A 702 5.64 13.60 -35.49
C ILE A 702 4.18 14.06 -35.47
N ARG A 703 3.48 13.73 -36.54
CA ARG A 703 2.09 14.08 -36.77
C ARG A 703 1.26 12.82 -36.94
N VAL A 704 0.28 12.63 -36.08
CA VAL A 704 -0.63 11.48 -36.10
C VAL A 704 -2.01 11.93 -36.60
N ASP A 705 -2.47 11.33 -37.68
CA ASP A 705 -3.84 11.54 -38.20
C ASP A 705 -4.81 10.63 -37.44
N ARG A 706 -5.58 11.17 -36.51
CA ARG A 706 -6.55 10.41 -35.70
C ARG A 706 -7.67 9.76 -36.51
N SER A 707 -7.92 10.23 -37.74
CA SER A 707 -8.88 9.57 -38.64
C SER A 707 -8.42 8.19 -39.13
N GLN A 708 -7.14 7.84 -38.88
CA GLN A 708 -6.55 6.55 -39.19
C GLN A 708 -6.47 5.61 -37.98
N LEU A 709 -6.96 6.01 -36.82
CA LEU A 709 -7.01 5.14 -35.66
C LEU A 709 -7.78 3.85 -36.01
N PRO A 710 -7.26 2.67 -35.61
CA PRO A 710 -8.01 1.44 -35.77
C PRO A 710 -9.28 1.45 -34.91
N GLU A 711 -10.25 0.65 -35.28
CA GLU A 711 -11.43 0.45 -34.47
C GLU A 711 -11.07 -0.21 -33.14
N ALA A 712 -11.58 0.35 -32.03
CA ALA A 712 -11.39 -0.24 -30.71
C ALA A 712 -12.06 -1.63 -30.65
N PRO A 713 -11.42 -2.63 -30.06
CA PRO A 713 -12.05 -3.94 -29.88
C PRO A 713 -13.18 -3.82 -28.85
N VAL A 714 -14.17 -4.68 -29.01
CA VAL A 714 -15.22 -4.90 -27.99
C VAL A 714 -14.90 -6.22 -27.30
N TYR A 715 -14.62 -6.14 -26.01
CA TYR A 715 -14.33 -7.32 -25.20
C TYR A 715 -15.58 -7.80 -24.45
N ASP A 716 -15.59 -9.08 -24.08
CA ASP A 716 -16.69 -9.69 -23.34
C ASP A 716 -16.67 -9.24 -21.87
N GLU A 717 -17.76 -8.66 -21.43
CA GLU A 717 -17.94 -8.16 -20.06
C GLU A 717 -18.76 -9.10 -19.17
N ARG A 718 -19.26 -10.23 -19.69
CA ARG A 718 -20.25 -11.07 -18.99
C ARG A 718 -19.74 -11.72 -17.72
N ALA A 719 -18.42 -11.87 -17.59
CA ALA A 719 -17.82 -12.61 -16.49
C ALA A 719 -17.71 -11.83 -15.17
N LEU A 720 -18.03 -10.54 -15.14
CA LEU A 720 -17.71 -9.67 -14.01
C LEU A 720 -18.88 -9.36 -13.07
N ALA A 721 -20.09 -9.91 -13.33
CA ALA A 721 -21.25 -9.67 -12.48
C ALA A 721 -21.00 -10.19 -11.05
N ALA A 722 -21.03 -9.29 -10.06
CA ALA A 722 -21.00 -9.69 -8.66
C ALA A 722 -22.27 -10.48 -8.30
N PRO A 723 -22.19 -11.46 -7.38
CA PRO A 723 -23.38 -12.09 -6.82
C PRO A 723 -24.32 -11.02 -6.24
N ASP A 724 -25.60 -11.25 -6.34
CA ASP A 724 -26.59 -10.43 -5.63
C ASP A 724 -26.58 -10.83 -4.14
N TYR A 725 -25.67 -10.19 -3.40
CA TYR A 725 -25.45 -10.43 -1.98
C TYR A 725 -26.67 -10.12 -1.09
N ASP A 726 -27.66 -9.40 -1.61
CA ASP A 726 -28.87 -8.99 -0.89
C ASP A 726 -30.08 -9.87 -1.20
N SER A 727 -30.01 -10.74 -2.21
CA SER A 727 -31.13 -11.60 -2.57
C SER A 727 -31.47 -12.61 -1.47
N GLU A 728 -32.77 -12.85 -1.25
CA GLU A 728 -33.24 -13.83 -0.25
C GLU A 728 -32.66 -15.23 -0.52
N ALA A 729 -32.56 -15.61 -1.79
CA ALA A 729 -32.02 -16.91 -2.18
C ALA A 729 -30.53 -17.04 -1.82
N TYR A 730 -29.74 -15.98 -2.02
CA TYR A 730 -28.33 -15.99 -1.63
C TYR A 730 -28.18 -16.03 -0.11
N LEU A 731 -28.92 -15.18 0.61
CA LEU A 731 -28.89 -15.15 2.07
C LEU A 731 -29.32 -16.48 2.70
N GLU A 732 -30.31 -17.16 2.13
CA GLU A 732 -30.76 -18.50 2.56
C GLU A 732 -29.68 -19.55 2.28
N ALA A 733 -29.09 -19.56 1.08
CA ALA A 733 -28.01 -20.48 0.71
C ALA A 733 -26.77 -20.34 1.61
N MET A 734 -26.45 -19.11 2.02
CA MET A 734 -25.35 -18.81 2.94
C MET A 734 -25.72 -18.99 4.42
N GLY A 735 -26.92 -19.43 4.75
CA GLY A 735 -27.35 -19.70 6.12
C GLY A 735 -27.56 -18.46 6.99
N LEU A 736 -27.82 -17.29 6.41
CA LEU A 736 -27.94 -16.00 7.09
C LEU A 736 -29.39 -15.67 7.53
N GLY A 737 -30.23 -16.69 7.65
CA GLY A 737 -31.62 -16.57 8.12
C GLY A 737 -31.74 -16.00 9.53
N ASP A 738 -32.94 -15.48 9.87
CA ASP A 738 -33.19 -14.88 11.18
C ASP A 738 -33.61 -15.93 12.22
N ILE A 739 -32.97 -15.87 13.40
CA ILE A 739 -33.30 -16.74 14.55
C ILE A 739 -34.74 -16.49 15.00
N THR A 740 -35.28 -15.28 14.86
CA THR A 740 -36.61 -14.91 15.30
C THR A 740 -37.71 -15.26 14.30
N SER A 741 -37.39 -15.58 13.04
CA SER A 741 -38.34 -15.94 11.97
C SER A 741 -38.55 -17.43 11.84
N ARG A 742 -38.48 -18.17 12.97
CA ARG A 742 -38.71 -19.62 12.98
C ARG A 742 -40.18 -19.95 12.82
N THR A 743 -40.45 -21.03 12.08
CA THR A 743 -41.79 -21.64 12.06
C THR A 743 -42.16 -22.12 13.47
N ALA A 744 -43.39 -22.04 13.86
CA ALA A 744 -43.89 -22.48 15.17
C ALA A 744 -43.78 -24.02 15.38
N GLY A 745 -42.72 -24.64 14.86
CA GLY A 745 -42.36 -26.05 15.00
C GLY A 745 -41.35 -26.30 16.08
N ALA A 746 -41.32 -27.48 16.65
CA ALA A 746 -40.36 -27.84 17.69
C ALA A 746 -38.94 -27.86 17.11
N SER A 747 -38.04 -27.02 17.66
CA SER A 747 -36.61 -27.14 17.44
C SER A 747 -36.06 -28.15 18.44
N GLU A 748 -35.17 -29.06 17.97
CA GLU A 748 -34.63 -30.16 18.77
C GLU A 748 -33.07 -30.08 18.77
N PRO A 749 -32.47 -29.77 19.92
CA PRO A 749 -31.01 -29.82 20.06
C PRO A 749 -30.51 -31.26 19.93
N VAL A 750 -29.56 -31.48 19.04
CA VAL A 750 -28.96 -32.82 18.81
C VAL A 750 -27.80 -33.03 19.79
N ASP A 751 -27.71 -34.23 20.32
CA ASP A 751 -26.58 -34.62 21.15
C ASP A 751 -25.41 -35.13 20.28
N ILE A 752 -24.38 -34.26 20.15
CA ILE A 752 -23.15 -34.56 19.43
C ILE A 752 -21.93 -34.68 20.36
N SER A 753 -22.17 -34.71 21.69
CA SER A 753 -21.12 -34.65 22.71
C SER A 753 -20.12 -35.78 22.63
N GLY A 754 -20.55 -36.98 22.17
CA GLY A 754 -19.68 -38.12 21.95
C GLY A 754 -18.61 -37.95 20.87
N SER A 755 -18.72 -36.88 20.04
CA SER A 755 -17.78 -36.60 18.96
C SER A 755 -16.88 -35.39 19.26
N PHE A 756 -17.07 -34.71 20.38
CA PHE A 756 -16.20 -33.58 20.76
C PHE A 756 -14.76 -34.04 20.97
N ASN A 757 -13.80 -33.35 20.33
CA ASN A 757 -12.39 -33.69 20.35
C ASN A 757 -11.52 -32.58 20.97
N ALA A 758 -12.06 -31.41 21.29
CA ALA A 758 -11.33 -30.29 21.87
C ALA A 758 -12.24 -29.35 22.68
N ASN A 759 -11.63 -28.43 23.41
CA ASN A 759 -12.30 -27.23 23.91
C ASN A 759 -12.22 -26.11 22.88
N ALA A 760 -13.24 -25.28 22.80
CA ALA A 760 -13.26 -24.16 21.86
C ALA A 760 -12.10 -23.17 22.13
N ASP A 761 -11.72 -22.98 23.39
CA ASP A 761 -10.66 -22.08 23.85
C ASP A 761 -9.23 -22.64 23.68
N ASP A 762 -9.08 -23.89 23.23
CA ASP A 762 -7.76 -24.48 22.96
C ASP A 762 -7.18 -24.09 21.60
N ILE A 763 -7.95 -23.40 20.75
CA ILE A 763 -7.62 -23.15 19.34
C ILE A 763 -6.23 -22.49 19.15
N PHE A 764 -5.86 -21.53 20.00
CA PHE A 764 -4.57 -20.85 19.94
C PHE A 764 -3.52 -21.42 20.91
N ARG A 765 -3.90 -22.38 21.73
CA ARG A 765 -3.00 -23.06 22.66
C ARG A 765 -2.47 -24.37 22.11
N ASN A 766 -2.97 -24.81 20.96
CA ASN A 766 -2.62 -26.07 20.35
C ASN A 766 -1.35 -25.93 19.49
N GLU A 767 -0.52 -26.96 19.47
CA GLU A 767 0.62 -27.08 18.56
C GLU A 767 0.16 -27.67 17.23
N TYR A 768 0.13 -26.86 16.19
CA TYR A 768 -0.20 -27.35 14.86
C TYR A 768 1.06 -27.73 14.06
N LEU A 769 0.98 -28.80 13.27
CA LEU A 769 2.01 -29.20 12.32
C LEU A 769 1.94 -28.39 11.02
N SER A 770 1.20 -27.31 11.01
CA SER A 770 0.92 -26.47 9.86
C SER A 770 2.16 -25.82 9.24
N PRO A 771 2.00 -25.18 8.08
CA PRO A 771 3.03 -24.32 7.49
C PRO A 771 3.52 -23.22 8.43
N ARG A 772 2.74 -22.81 9.41
CA ARG A 772 3.15 -21.78 10.39
C ARG A 772 3.95 -22.38 11.53
N PRO A 773 4.92 -21.63 12.07
CA PRO A 773 5.57 -22.03 13.31
C PRO A 773 4.54 -22.21 14.44
N PRO A 774 4.76 -23.14 15.39
CA PRO A 774 3.80 -23.40 16.47
C PRO A 774 3.45 -22.15 17.31
N PHE A 775 4.38 -21.24 17.45
CA PHE A 775 4.20 -20.01 18.23
C PHE A 775 3.47 -18.89 17.47
N THR A 776 3.20 -19.05 16.17
CA THR A 776 2.44 -18.07 15.39
C THR A 776 0.95 -18.37 15.42
N SER A 777 0.52 -19.50 15.95
CA SER A 777 -0.88 -19.92 16.02
C SER A 777 -1.65 -19.68 14.69
N LEU A 778 -2.98 -19.62 14.75
CA LEU A 778 -3.83 -19.23 13.63
C LEU A 778 -3.98 -17.71 13.50
N GLU A 779 -3.49 -16.97 14.48
CA GLU A 779 -3.51 -15.52 14.43
C GLU A 779 -2.74 -15.03 13.21
N LEU A 780 -3.25 -13.98 12.60
CA LEU A 780 -2.63 -13.40 11.44
C LEU A 780 -1.24 -12.88 11.77
N PRO A 781 -0.23 -13.24 10.97
CA PRO A 781 1.05 -12.57 11.06
C PRO A 781 0.84 -11.10 10.69
N THR A 782 1.22 -10.22 11.56
CA THR A 782 1.12 -8.78 11.31
C THR A 782 2.29 -8.26 10.49
N GLN A 783 3.30 -9.07 10.27
CA GLN A 783 4.47 -8.76 9.44
C GLN A 783 5.09 -10.02 8.86
N GLY A 784 5.67 -9.90 7.69
CA GLY A 784 6.48 -10.80 6.88
C GLY A 784 6.94 -12.16 7.42
N VAL A 785 8.14 -12.58 7.03
CA VAL A 785 8.65 -13.97 7.17
C VAL A 785 9.58 -14.17 8.36
N GLY A 786 9.64 -15.37 8.91
CA GLY A 786 10.56 -15.76 9.97
C GLY A 786 10.24 -15.07 11.29
N GLU A 787 11.16 -14.29 11.79
CA GLU A 787 10.91 -13.44 12.97
C GLU A 787 9.81 -12.37 12.71
N TRP A 788 9.52 -12.09 11.46
CA TRP A 788 8.48 -11.17 11.03
C TRP A 788 7.08 -11.78 11.03
N CYS A 789 6.98 -13.09 11.00
CA CYS A 789 5.70 -13.82 11.07
C CYS A 789 5.26 -14.11 12.50
N VAL A 790 5.98 -13.63 13.49
CA VAL A 790 5.55 -13.78 14.88
C VAL A 790 4.34 -12.87 15.08
N PRO A 791 3.20 -13.38 15.50
CA PRO A 791 2.08 -12.53 15.87
C PRO A 791 2.54 -11.63 17.01
N LEU A 792 2.17 -10.38 16.94
CA LEU A 792 2.59 -9.40 17.91
C LEU A 792 1.74 -9.44 19.17
N GLU A 793 0.57 -10.02 19.05
CA GLU A 793 -0.37 -10.26 20.14
C GLU A 793 -0.95 -11.66 19.99
N THR A 794 -1.06 -12.37 21.10
CA THR A 794 -1.82 -13.61 21.20
C THR A 794 -3.23 -13.26 21.66
N TYR A 795 -4.23 -13.77 20.94
CA TYR A 795 -5.61 -13.63 21.37
C TYR A 795 -5.93 -14.68 22.44
N GLU A 796 -6.43 -14.23 23.57
CA GLU A 796 -6.96 -15.15 24.56
C GLU A 796 -8.40 -15.49 24.23
N ILE A 797 -8.66 -16.75 23.91
CA ILE A 797 -10.00 -17.27 23.72
C ILE A 797 -10.41 -17.96 25.03
N GLU A 798 -11.54 -17.53 25.56
CA GLU A 798 -12.13 -18.05 26.81
C GLU A 798 -13.65 -18.16 26.68
N ASP A 799 -14.18 -19.35 26.69
CA ASP A 799 -15.62 -19.59 26.52
C ASP A 799 -16.39 -19.69 27.85
N ASP A 800 -15.77 -19.32 28.97
CA ASP A 800 -16.33 -19.34 30.31
C ASP A 800 -17.67 -18.61 30.47
N GLY A 801 -17.82 -17.46 29.79
CA GLY A 801 -19.05 -16.67 29.83
C GLY A 801 -20.21 -17.40 29.17
N LEU A 802 -19.96 -18.08 28.04
CA LEU A 802 -20.92 -18.95 27.38
C LEU A 802 -21.25 -20.16 28.26
N ARG A 803 -20.22 -20.87 28.82
CA ARG A 803 -20.41 -22.05 29.67
C ARG A 803 -21.25 -21.77 30.92
N LYS A 804 -21.15 -20.60 31.54
CA LYS A 804 -21.94 -20.17 32.69
C LYS A 804 -23.45 -20.10 32.38
N LEU A 805 -23.82 -19.95 31.13
CA LEU A 805 -25.22 -19.93 30.68
C LEU A 805 -25.77 -21.34 30.35
N VAL A 806 -24.89 -22.34 30.24
CA VAL A 806 -25.32 -23.74 30.00
C VAL A 806 -25.96 -24.28 31.27
N LYS A 807 -27.15 -24.87 31.10
CA LYS A 807 -27.90 -25.53 32.21
C LYS A 807 -28.37 -26.88 31.71
N ASP A 808 -28.07 -27.92 32.48
CA ASP A 808 -28.42 -29.29 32.12
C ASP A 808 -27.94 -29.71 30.71
N GLY A 809 -26.75 -29.22 30.32
CA GLY A 809 -26.18 -29.47 29.01
C GLY A 809 -26.84 -28.69 27.87
N ILE A 810 -27.64 -27.66 28.17
CA ILE A 810 -28.33 -26.82 27.18
C ILE A 810 -27.88 -25.34 27.31
N TYR A 811 -27.39 -24.78 26.22
CA TYR A 811 -27.21 -23.35 26.03
C TYR A 811 -28.47 -22.76 25.37
N ASP A 812 -29.13 -21.82 26.04
CA ASP A 812 -30.27 -21.07 25.51
C ASP A 812 -29.79 -19.71 25.01
N THR A 813 -29.97 -19.40 23.73
CA THR A 813 -29.55 -18.12 23.12
C THR A 813 -30.32 -16.90 23.65
N GLY A 814 -31.40 -17.11 24.41
CA GLY A 814 -32.32 -16.04 24.80
C GLY A 814 -33.27 -15.59 23.67
N LEU A 815 -33.07 -16.09 22.45
CA LEU A 815 -33.87 -15.84 21.26
C LEU A 815 -34.77 -17.04 20.91
N GLY A 816 -34.84 -18.01 21.83
CA GLY A 816 -35.64 -19.21 21.69
C GLY A 816 -34.99 -20.35 20.89
N LEU A 817 -33.77 -20.19 20.42
CA LEU A 817 -32.95 -21.26 19.85
C LEU A 817 -32.06 -21.84 20.96
N LYS A 818 -31.90 -23.16 21.00
CA LYS A 818 -31.14 -23.86 22.03
C LYS A 818 -30.17 -24.79 21.39
N PHE A 819 -28.96 -24.92 21.97
CA PHE A 819 -27.96 -25.90 21.57
C PHE A 819 -27.60 -26.82 22.75
N ARG A 820 -27.28 -28.07 22.42
CA ARG A 820 -26.73 -29.00 23.41
C ARG A 820 -25.21 -28.84 23.39
N THR A 821 -24.65 -28.42 24.52
CA THR A 821 -23.20 -28.25 24.71
C THR A 821 -22.89 -28.42 26.21
N PRO A 822 -21.75 -29.01 26.59
CA PRO A 822 -21.45 -29.31 27.99
C PRO A 822 -21.03 -28.05 28.77
N GLU A 823 -21.27 -28.06 30.08
CA GLU A 823 -20.82 -27.02 31.00
C GLU A 823 -19.30 -27.06 31.24
N GLN A 824 -18.70 -28.26 31.08
CA GLN A 824 -17.26 -28.51 31.29
C GLN A 824 -16.75 -29.59 30.32
N GLY A 825 -15.44 -29.60 30.09
CA GLY A 825 -14.78 -30.53 29.19
C GLY A 825 -14.91 -30.14 27.72
N HIS A 826 -14.60 -31.08 26.83
CA HIS A 826 -14.64 -30.84 25.39
C HIS A 826 -16.05 -30.41 24.95
N ASN A 827 -16.10 -29.36 24.12
CA ASN A 827 -17.37 -28.75 23.65
C ASN A 827 -17.36 -28.40 22.17
N THR A 828 -16.35 -28.84 21.43
CA THR A 828 -16.25 -28.63 19.99
C THR A 828 -15.67 -29.84 19.27
N ILE A 829 -16.09 -30.02 18.01
CA ILE A 829 -15.48 -30.92 17.04
C ILE A 829 -14.65 -30.06 16.10
N TYR A 830 -13.35 -30.00 16.31
CA TYR A 830 -12.46 -29.30 15.39
C TYR A 830 -12.06 -30.19 14.21
N THR A 831 -12.02 -29.56 13.03
CA THR A 831 -11.47 -30.14 11.80
C THR A 831 -10.43 -29.19 11.21
N SER A 832 -9.38 -29.73 10.59
CA SER A 832 -8.39 -28.94 9.86
C SER A 832 -7.68 -29.87 8.86
N LEU A 833 -6.97 -29.26 7.89
CA LEU A 833 -6.05 -30.01 7.02
C LEU A 833 -4.67 -30.22 7.68
N TRP A 834 -4.56 -29.93 8.96
CA TRP A 834 -3.37 -30.13 9.76
C TRP A 834 -3.49 -31.40 10.62
N ASP A 835 -2.40 -32.06 10.88
CA ASP A 835 -2.38 -33.38 11.54
C ASP A 835 -2.93 -33.42 12.96
N ASN A 836 -3.14 -32.26 13.61
CA ASN A 836 -3.69 -32.15 14.96
C ASN A 836 -5.16 -32.51 15.05
N TYR A 837 -5.91 -32.26 13.98
CA TYR A 837 -7.34 -32.54 13.89
C TYR A 837 -7.65 -33.31 12.59
N PRO A 838 -8.74 -34.12 12.58
CA PRO A 838 -9.17 -34.75 11.34
C PRO A 838 -9.59 -33.70 10.31
N ASP A 839 -9.44 -34.01 9.02
CA ASP A 839 -9.89 -33.16 7.92
C ASP A 839 -11.42 -33.07 7.85
N SER A 840 -12.10 -34.07 8.42
CA SER A 840 -13.56 -34.14 8.48
C SER A 840 -14.05 -34.92 9.69
N ALA A 841 -15.25 -34.60 10.16
CA ALA A 841 -15.93 -35.32 11.25
C ALA A 841 -17.41 -35.50 10.94
N THR A 842 -17.94 -36.66 11.23
CA THR A 842 -19.35 -36.99 10.94
C THR A 842 -20.09 -37.33 12.24
N VAL A 843 -21.29 -36.76 12.41
CA VAL A 843 -22.22 -37.04 13.50
C VAL A 843 -23.50 -37.60 12.95
N SER A 844 -24.14 -38.54 13.66
CA SER A 844 -25.41 -39.14 13.26
C SER A 844 -26.56 -38.15 13.46
N LEU A 845 -27.48 -38.11 12.54
CA LEU A 845 -28.75 -37.39 12.63
C LEU A 845 -29.93 -38.37 12.42
N GLU A 846 -31.05 -38.01 12.98
CA GLU A 846 -32.26 -38.80 12.82
C GLU A 846 -33.49 -37.90 12.58
N GLY A 847 -34.56 -38.49 12.03
CA GLY A 847 -35.80 -37.80 11.80
C GLY A 847 -35.81 -36.97 10.51
N LYS A 848 -36.62 -35.90 10.49
CA LYS A 848 -36.75 -34.97 9.38
C LYS A 848 -36.69 -33.55 9.92
N ALA A 849 -36.07 -32.65 9.15
CA ALA A 849 -35.99 -31.23 9.48
C ALA A 849 -35.96 -30.39 8.22
N SER A 850 -36.49 -29.19 8.31
CA SER A 850 -36.41 -28.18 7.23
C SER A 850 -35.13 -27.34 7.29
N TYR A 851 -34.53 -27.25 8.48
CA TYR A 851 -33.29 -26.53 8.70
C TYR A 851 -32.41 -27.21 9.79
N ALA A 852 -31.09 -27.04 9.66
CA ALA A 852 -30.12 -27.30 10.74
C ALA A 852 -29.51 -25.97 11.18
N TRP A 853 -29.68 -25.64 12.45
CA TRP A 853 -28.97 -24.55 13.09
C TRP A 853 -27.62 -25.05 13.58
N LEU A 854 -26.57 -24.36 13.21
CA LEU A 854 -25.17 -24.72 13.49
C LEU A 854 -24.54 -23.67 14.39
N LEU A 855 -23.96 -24.10 15.49
CA LEU A 855 -23.10 -23.28 16.34
C LEU A 855 -21.63 -23.60 15.99
N LEU A 856 -20.96 -22.68 15.32
CA LEU A 856 -19.64 -22.87 14.73
C LEU A 856 -18.60 -21.99 15.42
N VAL A 857 -17.37 -22.48 15.50
CA VAL A 857 -16.21 -21.77 16.00
C VAL A 857 -15.00 -22.07 15.11
N GLY A 858 -13.97 -21.29 15.17
CA GLY A 858 -12.73 -21.59 14.45
C GLY A 858 -11.98 -20.32 14.05
N SER A 859 -10.93 -20.48 13.31
CA SER A 859 -10.12 -19.36 12.84
C SER A 859 -9.63 -19.57 11.41
N THR A 860 -9.38 -18.47 10.75
CA THR A 860 -8.88 -18.38 9.38
C THR A 860 -8.11 -17.08 9.22
N GLN A 861 -7.39 -16.92 8.14
CA GLN A 861 -6.69 -15.67 7.84
C GLN A 861 -7.33 -14.91 6.68
N ASN A 862 -6.95 -13.64 6.51
CA ASN A 862 -7.50 -12.78 5.47
C ASN A 862 -7.24 -13.29 4.04
N MET A 863 -6.15 -13.99 3.77
CA MET A 863 -5.86 -14.58 2.46
C MET A 863 -6.73 -15.79 2.12
N GLN A 864 -7.40 -16.40 3.11
CA GLN A 864 -8.44 -17.40 2.91
C GLN A 864 -9.82 -16.78 2.70
N CYS A 865 -9.87 -15.50 2.32
CA CYS A 865 -11.08 -14.74 2.10
C CYS A 865 -11.69 -15.07 0.74
N ARG A 866 -13.03 -15.09 0.68
CA ARG A 866 -13.83 -15.30 -0.57
C ARG A 866 -13.48 -16.59 -1.29
N ILE A 867 -13.19 -17.60 -0.50
CA ILE A 867 -13.02 -18.99 -0.90
C ILE A 867 -13.70 -19.86 0.14
N GLU A 868 -14.20 -21.05 -0.25
CA GLU A 868 -14.78 -21.97 0.69
C GLU A 868 -13.71 -22.48 1.65
N ASN A 869 -13.77 -22.08 2.90
CA ASN A 869 -12.90 -22.55 3.96
C ASN A 869 -13.23 -23.96 4.42
N GLY A 870 -14.52 -24.29 4.37
CA GLY A 870 -15.04 -25.61 4.71
C GLY A 870 -16.43 -25.84 4.18
N SER A 871 -17.01 -26.98 4.51
CA SER A 871 -18.38 -27.34 4.20
C SER A 871 -19.07 -28.07 5.34
N VAL A 872 -20.37 -27.87 5.43
CA VAL A 872 -21.27 -28.71 6.21
C VAL A 872 -22.18 -29.43 5.24
N SER A 873 -22.15 -30.75 5.25
CA SER A 873 -23.04 -31.58 4.43
C SER A 873 -23.97 -32.39 5.32
N VAL A 874 -25.26 -32.44 4.96
CA VAL A 874 -26.24 -33.31 5.60
C VAL A 874 -26.67 -34.37 4.61
N ARG A 875 -26.38 -35.62 4.95
CA ARG A 875 -26.74 -36.79 4.15
C ARG A 875 -28.09 -37.30 4.59
N TYR A 876 -28.88 -37.71 3.60
CA TYR A 876 -30.17 -38.34 3.81
C TYR A 876 -30.09 -39.86 3.62
N THR A 877 -31.04 -40.59 4.21
CA THR A 877 -31.11 -42.07 4.15
C THR A 877 -31.25 -42.65 2.74
N ASP A 878 -31.59 -41.81 1.77
CA ASP A 878 -31.67 -42.16 0.33
C ASP A 878 -30.34 -41.94 -0.40
N GLY A 879 -29.29 -41.46 0.33
CA GLY A 879 -27.97 -41.22 -0.18
C GLY A 879 -27.75 -39.85 -0.83
N THR A 880 -28.79 -39.00 -0.90
CA THR A 880 -28.65 -37.61 -1.37
C THR A 880 -28.13 -36.71 -0.25
N GLU A 881 -27.64 -35.50 -0.60
CA GLU A 881 -27.02 -34.57 0.38
C GLU A 881 -27.50 -33.13 0.12
N SER A 882 -27.61 -32.36 1.21
CA SER A 882 -27.62 -30.90 1.23
C SER A 882 -26.27 -30.41 1.68
N VAL A 883 -25.67 -29.43 0.98
CA VAL A 883 -24.35 -28.89 1.29
C VAL A 883 -24.43 -27.39 1.47
N MET A 884 -23.78 -26.86 2.51
CA MET A 884 -23.53 -25.43 2.71
C MET A 884 -22.02 -25.21 2.84
N TYR A 885 -21.50 -24.29 2.05
CA TYR A 885 -20.09 -23.89 2.15
C TYR A 885 -19.91 -22.78 3.19
N LEU A 886 -18.78 -22.80 3.86
CA LEU A 886 -18.36 -21.79 4.83
C LEU A 886 -17.33 -20.88 4.17
N GLU A 887 -17.68 -19.63 3.99
CA GLU A 887 -16.89 -18.66 3.25
C GLU A 887 -16.61 -17.42 4.11
N ASN A 888 -15.35 -17.15 4.39
CA ASN A 888 -14.91 -15.91 5.03
C ASN A 888 -14.95 -14.75 4.00
N PRO A 889 -15.53 -13.60 4.31
CA PRO A 889 -16.21 -13.18 5.55
C PRO A 889 -17.74 -13.29 5.49
N ILE A 890 -18.27 -13.96 4.51
CA ILE A 890 -19.72 -13.94 4.19
C ILE A 890 -20.55 -14.54 5.34
N ASN A 891 -20.39 -15.84 5.56
CA ASN A 891 -21.10 -16.57 6.61
C ASN A 891 -20.18 -17.17 7.67
N TRP A 892 -18.88 -17.25 7.39
CA TRP A 892 -17.87 -17.78 8.29
C TRP A 892 -16.91 -16.67 8.68
N ARG A 893 -16.55 -16.57 9.97
CA ARG A 893 -15.66 -15.54 10.49
C ARG A 893 -14.79 -16.09 11.61
N PRO A 894 -13.55 -15.60 11.77
CA PRO A 894 -12.66 -16.04 12.84
C PRO A 894 -13.26 -15.79 14.23
N VAL A 895 -12.91 -16.64 15.18
CA VAL A 895 -13.37 -16.56 16.57
C VAL A 895 -12.88 -15.28 17.25
N GLU A 896 -11.70 -14.82 16.90
CA GLU A 896 -10.99 -13.69 17.49
C GLU A 896 -11.42 -12.32 16.94
N GLN A 897 -12.00 -12.28 15.76
CA GLN A 897 -12.29 -11.01 15.09
C GLN A 897 -13.70 -10.92 14.54
N ASP A 898 -14.24 -9.70 14.50
CA ASP A 898 -15.46 -9.36 13.78
C ASP A 898 -15.13 -8.50 12.57
N CYS A 899 -15.85 -8.68 11.46
CA CYS A 899 -15.66 -7.91 10.25
C CYS A 899 -16.43 -6.60 10.33
N TYR A 900 -15.76 -5.50 10.06
CA TYR A 900 -16.39 -4.21 9.88
C TYR A 900 -16.78 -4.02 8.41
N THR A 901 -17.98 -3.50 8.20
CA THR A 901 -18.44 -3.06 6.89
C THR A 901 -18.80 -1.59 6.97
N ASP A 902 -18.22 -0.78 6.11
CA ASP A 902 -18.29 0.68 6.17
C ASP A 902 -19.27 1.30 5.18
N GLU A 903 -20.10 0.50 4.54
CA GLU A 903 -21.06 0.88 3.49
C GLU A 903 -20.43 1.42 2.18
N TYR A 904 -19.14 1.71 2.19
CA TYR A 904 -18.40 2.18 1.01
C TYR A 904 -17.73 1.04 0.28
N ALA A 905 -16.70 0.55 0.91
CA ALA A 905 -15.66 -0.25 0.33
C ALA A 905 -15.76 -1.69 0.78
N PHE A 906 -15.80 -1.91 2.07
CA PHE A 906 -15.81 -3.25 2.61
C PHE A 906 -17.25 -3.72 2.84
N ARG A 907 -17.73 -4.54 1.92
CA ARG A 907 -19.07 -5.14 1.98
C ARG A 907 -18.96 -6.66 2.12
N THR A 908 -19.86 -7.21 2.92
CA THR A 908 -20.12 -8.64 2.96
C THR A 908 -21.49 -8.93 2.32
N ALA A 909 -22.21 -9.96 2.75
CA ALA A 909 -23.61 -10.15 2.37
C ALA A 909 -24.51 -9.08 3.02
N GLY A 910 -25.72 -8.90 2.53
CA GLY A 910 -26.70 -7.95 3.07
C GLY A 910 -27.10 -8.17 4.53
N LYS A 911 -26.74 -9.33 5.10
CA LYS A 911 -26.87 -9.63 6.54
C LYS A 911 -25.58 -10.25 7.06
N ASN A 912 -25.13 -9.80 8.23
CA ASN A 912 -24.06 -10.48 8.96
C ASN A 912 -24.57 -11.82 9.54
N PRO A 913 -23.71 -12.84 9.71
CA PRO A 913 -24.06 -14.01 10.51
C PRO A 913 -24.30 -13.61 11.96
N TYR A 914 -25.07 -14.39 12.70
CA TYR A 914 -25.16 -14.20 14.12
C TYR A 914 -23.84 -14.58 14.80
N ARG A 915 -23.41 -13.75 15.76
CA ARG A 915 -22.25 -13.99 16.61
C ARG A 915 -22.69 -14.23 18.04
N VAL A 916 -22.02 -15.14 18.73
CA VAL A 916 -22.22 -15.44 20.15
C VAL A 916 -20.98 -14.99 20.89
N SER A 917 -21.07 -13.99 21.75
CA SER A 917 -19.95 -13.57 22.58
C SER A 917 -19.56 -14.67 23.58
N PHE A 918 -18.32 -15.07 23.61
CA PHE A 918 -17.83 -16.01 24.64
C PHE A 918 -17.76 -15.37 26.03
N LEU A 919 -17.56 -14.05 26.11
CA LEU A 919 -17.53 -13.30 27.37
C LEU A 919 -18.89 -13.28 28.06
N THR A 920 -19.98 -13.11 27.30
CA THR A 920 -21.33 -12.91 27.86
C THR A 920 -22.33 -14.00 27.48
N GLY A 921 -22.07 -14.79 26.46
CA GLY A 921 -23.03 -15.71 25.85
C GLY A 921 -24.17 -15.02 25.12
N GLU A 922 -24.11 -13.71 24.89
CA GLU A 922 -25.14 -12.96 24.18
C GLU A 922 -25.02 -13.14 22.66
N VAL A 923 -26.20 -13.27 21.99
CA VAL A 923 -26.26 -13.46 20.54
C VAL A 923 -26.64 -12.15 19.85
N MET A 924 -25.88 -11.77 18.82
CA MET A 924 -26.09 -10.54 18.05
C MET A 924 -25.54 -10.65 16.63
N ARG A 925 -26.02 -9.83 15.69
CA ARG A 925 -25.46 -9.77 14.34
C ARG A 925 -24.28 -8.84 14.19
N VAL A 926 -24.15 -7.84 15.06
CA VAL A 926 -23.06 -6.89 15.12
C VAL A 926 -22.59 -6.86 16.55
N MET A 927 -21.32 -7.13 16.78
CA MET A 927 -20.72 -7.08 18.13
C MET A 927 -20.85 -5.68 18.71
N LYS A 928 -21.31 -5.61 19.95
CA LYS A 928 -21.41 -4.35 20.70
C LYS A 928 -20.00 -3.80 20.98
N PRO A 929 -19.82 -2.47 20.97
CA PRO A 929 -18.52 -1.87 21.24
C PRO A 929 -17.85 -2.32 22.55
N GLU A 930 -18.63 -2.58 23.60
CA GLU A 930 -18.15 -3.05 24.89
C GLU A 930 -17.63 -4.50 24.89
N LEU A 931 -17.92 -5.26 23.83
CA LEU A 931 -17.44 -6.64 23.63
C LEU A 931 -16.25 -6.70 22.66
N LEU A 932 -15.81 -5.56 22.17
CA LEU A 932 -14.67 -5.46 21.27
C LEU A 932 -13.48 -4.94 22.05
N GLY A 933 -12.37 -5.63 21.93
CA GLY A 933 -11.07 -5.18 22.38
C GLY A 933 -10.61 -3.93 21.62
N GLU A 934 -9.63 -3.24 22.17
CA GLU A 934 -8.84 -2.32 21.37
C GLU A 934 -8.21 -3.19 20.27
N GLY A 935 -8.50 -2.85 19.03
CA GLY A 935 -8.03 -3.63 17.88
C GLY A 935 -6.54 -3.86 18.01
N GLY A 936 -6.12 -5.09 17.74
CA GLY A 936 -4.74 -5.48 17.84
C GLY A 936 -3.92 -4.45 17.11
N ALA A 937 -3.25 -3.62 17.86
CA ALA A 937 -2.45 -2.58 17.29
C ALA A 937 -1.48 -3.30 16.37
N THR A 938 -1.44 -2.89 15.14
CA THR A 938 -0.29 -3.25 14.34
C THR A 938 0.92 -3.01 15.23
N ALA A 939 1.78 -3.97 15.36
CA ALA A 939 2.93 -4.00 16.25
C ALA A 939 3.78 -2.75 16.33
N ASP A 940 3.63 -1.95 15.37
CA ASP A 940 4.38 -0.71 15.20
C ASP A 940 3.68 0.50 15.82
N TRP A 941 2.44 0.35 16.25
CA TRP A 941 1.79 1.42 16.97
C TRP A 941 2.16 1.36 18.45
N ARG A 942 3.21 2.05 18.82
CA ARG A 942 3.47 2.39 20.22
C ARG A 942 2.86 3.77 20.48
N PRO A 943 2.12 3.95 21.60
CA PRO A 943 1.71 5.28 21.98
C PRO A 943 2.95 6.17 22.09
N GLU A 944 2.83 7.39 21.63
CA GLU A 944 3.93 8.33 21.75
C GLU A 944 4.36 8.50 23.21
N PRO A 945 5.66 8.69 23.50
CA PRO A 945 6.11 8.93 24.88
C PRO A 945 5.34 10.10 25.49
N GLY A 946 4.49 9.85 26.48
CA GLY A 946 3.63 10.83 27.12
C GLY A 946 2.17 10.86 26.67
N GLU A 947 1.78 10.14 25.63
CA GLU A 947 0.38 9.88 25.35
C GLU A 947 -0.16 8.82 26.33
N THR A 948 -1.07 9.23 27.18
CA THR A 948 -1.94 8.30 27.88
C THR A 948 -2.96 7.80 26.86
N VAL A 949 -2.87 6.53 26.48
CA VAL A 949 -3.92 5.87 25.68
C VAL A 949 -5.22 6.00 26.47
N LYS A 950 -6.07 6.91 26.06
CA LYS A 950 -7.44 6.94 26.54
C LYS A 950 -8.19 5.87 25.75
N PRO A 951 -8.99 5.01 26.39
CA PRO A 951 -9.86 4.08 25.69
C PRO A 951 -10.62 4.84 24.60
N LYS A 952 -10.51 4.41 23.36
CA LYS A 952 -11.27 5.02 22.26
C LYS A 952 -12.75 4.79 22.55
N LYS A 953 -13.52 5.87 22.58
CA LYS A 953 -14.98 5.78 22.70
C LYS A 953 -15.67 5.27 21.43
N GLU A 954 -14.98 5.34 20.31
CA GLU A 954 -15.46 4.90 18.99
C GLU A 954 -14.37 4.08 18.34
N LEU A 955 -14.71 2.90 17.86
CA LEU A 955 -13.80 2.07 17.07
C LEU A 955 -13.60 2.71 15.69
N ASP A 956 -12.38 2.68 15.24
CA ASP A 956 -12.08 3.08 13.86
C ASP A 956 -12.67 2.04 12.89
N PRO A 957 -13.42 2.45 11.88
CA PRO A 957 -14.05 1.52 10.97
C PRO A 957 -13.09 0.60 10.22
N VAL A 958 -11.85 1.01 10.02
CA VAL A 958 -10.85 0.29 9.22
C VAL A 958 -9.86 -0.49 10.08
N THR A 959 -9.98 -0.43 11.41
CA THR A 959 -9.10 -1.18 12.33
C THR A 959 -9.65 -2.56 12.64
N ASP A 960 -8.75 -3.42 13.10
CA ASP A 960 -9.10 -4.72 13.66
C ASP A 960 -10.17 -4.61 14.74
N ARG A 961 -11.11 -5.50 14.67
CA ARG A 961 -12.18 -5.60 15.64
C ARG A 961 -12.07 -6.92 16.40
N THR A 962 -11.08 -7.00 17.28
CA THR A 962 -10.91 -8.17 18.14
C THR A 962 -12.13 -8.34 19.06
N ILE A 963 -12.58 -9.57 19.21
CA ILE A 963 -13.69 -9.91 20.10
C ILE A 963 -13.10 -10.33 21.45
N ILE A 964 -13.45 -9.65 22.53
CA ILE A 964 -12.99 -10.00 23.88
C ILE A 964 -13.43 -11.42 24.19
N ASN A 965 -12.47 -12.28 24.54
CA ASN A 965 -12.61 -13.72 24.78
C ASN A 965 -13.07 -14.55 23.57
N GLY A 966 -13.30 -13.91 22.43
CA GLY A 966 -13.76 -14.60 21.21
C GLY A 966 -15.27 -14.70 21.05
N GLY A 967 -15.69 -15.24 19.91
CA GLY A 967 -17.10 -15.40 19.60
C GLY A 967 -17.40 -16.49 18.57
N ALA A 968 -18.42 -17.31 18.83
CA ALA A 968 -18.92 -18.30 17.90
C ALA A 968 -19.83 -17.67 16.83
N THR A 969 -20.15 -18.46 15.79
CA THR A 969 -21.03 -18.08 14.68
C THR A 969 -22.25 -18.99 14.66
N ILE A 970 -23.47 -18.46 14.44
CA ILE A 970 -24.66 -19.25 14.23
C ILE A 970 -25.13 -19.12 12.78
N LEU A 971 -25.32 -20.27 12.11
CA LEU A 971 -25.86 -20.35 10.76
C LEU A 971 -27.13 -21.19 10.69
N LYS A 972 -28.02 -20.88 9.72
CA LYS A 972 -29.24 -21.59 9.43
C LYS A 972 -29.13 -22.33 8.10
N MET A 973 -28.67 -23.59 8.12
CA MET A 973 -28.53 -24.40 6.93
C MET A 973 -29.88 -24.92 6.44
N PRO A 974 -30.32 -24.66 5.16
CA PRO A 974 -31.53 -25.19 4.61
C PRO A 974 -31.38 -26.71 4.31
N LEU A 975 -32.46 -27.46 4.60
CA LEU A 975 -32.57 -28.91 4.40
C LEU A 975 -33.79 -29.28 3.62
N ASP A 976 -33.79 -30.47 3.00
CA ASP A 976 -35.01 -31.05 2.40
C ASP A 976 -35.85 -31.73 3.50
N GLY A 977 -36.81 -30.99 4.03
CA GLY A 977 -37.72 -31.48 5.07
C GLY A 977 -38.59 -32.68 4.69
N SER A 978 -38.64 -33.07 3.43
CA SER A 978 -39.35 -34.28 2.98
C SER A 978 -38.57 -35.56 3.20
N ARG A 979 -37.22 -35.50 3.35
CA ARG A 979 -36.33 -36.63 3.44
C ARG A 979 -35.92 -36.93 4.89
N SER A 980 -35.60 -38.20 5.14
CA SER A 980 -35.09 -38.64 6.46
C SER A 980 -33.60 -38.40 6.53
N LEU A 981 -33.14 -37.79 7.64
CA LEU A 981 -31.75 -37.50 7.92
C LEU A 981 -30.97 -38.78 8.27
N GLU A 982 -29.70 -38.83 7.92
CA GLU A 982 -28.75 -39.91 8.29
C GLU A 982 -27.58 -39.34 9.09
N SER A 983 -26.89 -38.32 8.57
CA SER A 983 -25.71 -37.77 9.21
C SER A 983 -25.42 -36.32 8.80
N LEU A 984 -24.62 -35.63 9.62
CA LEU A 984 -24.02 -34.35 9.29
C LEU A 984 -22.49 -34.52 9.30
N THR A 985 -21.82 -34.02 8.26
CA THR A 985 -20.36 -34.02 8.14
C THR A 985 -19.85 -32.58 8.05
N LEU A 986 -18.95 -32.21 8.96
CA LEU A 986 -18.15 -31.01 8.88
C LEU A 986 -16.81 -31.36 8.21
N ARG A 987 -16.36 -30.54 7.25
CA ARG A 987 -15.10 -30.75 6.53
C ARG A 987 -14.38 -29.43 6.33
N THR A 988 -13.06 -29.41 6.58
CA THR A 988 -12.17 -28.31 6.21
C THR A 988 -11.68 -28.48 4.77
N LEU A 989 -11.69 -27.39 4.01
CA LEU A 989 -11.34 -27.39 2.58
C LEU A 989 -10.11 -26.55 2.24
N SER A 990 -9.74 -25.60 3.09
CA SER A 990 -8.60 -24.70 2.86
C SER A 990 -7.47 -24.97 3.84
N ASN A 991 -6.24 -24.74 3.39
CA ASN A 991 -5.09 -24.69 4.28
C ASN A 991 -5.22 -23.53 5.28
N ASP A 992 -4.50 -23.60 6.39
CA ASP A 992 -4.49 -22.53 7.41
C ASP A 992 -5.87 -22.16 7.99
N VAL A 993 -6.75 -23.15 8.06
CA VAL A 993 -8.11 -23.03 8.61
C VAL A 993 -8.37 -24.11 9.63
N VAL A 994 -8.97 -23.74 10.75
CA VAL A 994 -9.53 -24.69 11.74
C VAL A 994 -11.01 -24.32 11.93
N ILE A 995 -11.87 -25.30 11.69
CA ILE A 995 -13.32 -25.10 11.81
C ILE A 995 -13.84 -26.04 12.90
N GLY A 996 -14.65 -25.52 13.81
CA GLY A 996 -15.24 -26.27 14.91
C GLY A 996 -16.77 -26.23 14.90
N LEU A 997 -17.38 -27.34 15.28
CA LEU A 997 -18.82 -27.47 15.50
C LEU A 997 -19.09 -27.70 16.99
N MET A 998 -19.73 -26.71 17.62
CA MET A 998 -20.08 -26.72 19.04
C MET A 998 -21.50 -27.22 19.31
N GLY A 999 -22.37 -27.23 18.32
CA GLY A 999 -23.75 -27.66 18.51
C GLY A 999 -24.56 -27.66 17.23
N VAL A 1000 -25.58 -28.53 17.20
CA VAL A 1000 -26.54 -28.67 16.11
C VAL A 1000 -27.96 -28.66 16.69
N THR A 1001 -28.86 -27.94 16.05
CA THR A 1001 -30.29 -27.96 16.41
C THR A 1001 -31.13 -28.10 15.16
N LEU A 1002 -32.00 -29.12 15.11
CA LEU A 1002 -32.87 -29.36 13.99
C LEU A 1002 -34.18 -28.57 14.14
N GLU A 1003 -34.63 -27.89 13.09
CA GLU A 1003 -35.93 -27.19 12.99
C GLU A 1003 -36.79 -28.00 12.04
N LYS A 1004 -37.92 -28.54 12.58
CA LYS A 1004 -38.86 -29.40 11.86
C LYS A 1004 -39.81 -28.61 10.94
#